data_7d5dffff24fc37f451072268f3a1c262
#
_entry.id   7d5dffff24fc37f451072268f3a1c262
#
_cell.length_a   1.000
_cell.length_b   1.000
_cell.length_c   1.000
_cell.angle_alpha   90.00
_cell.angle_beta   90.00
_cell.angle_gamma   90.00
#
_symmetry.space_group_name_H-M   'P 1'
#
loop_
_entity.id
_entity.type
_entity.pdbx_description
1 polymer ?
#
loop_
_entity_poly.entity_id
_entity_poly.type
_entity_poly.pdbx_seq_one_letter_code
_entity_poly.pdbx_strand_id
1 'polypeptide(L)'
;MAPKRLALYSAAAFIVLLAIVALVLQRQRVRRHRVFRPAAGEAKPAPLRGVPPVEQWTDTFQQLQGEELIELLEAIEQKQPDLYAKWSLGYLHARALVDENETSAAAAKLAPFLAKGHPFRDRALYHRASVAENAEASRFRNELIFEFHDSPYRDEAIDEEVEYLADNAPALTAFAEKIAPSAPTERRREISARIIETTGSLDRGLALLKGGTHDDAADRVVRALDKPEVLAKLSVEQLALFGETLQQHRHYDRATALLLLALKKAYSDDLQFALGRSYYGAEKYAEAQAAYLRGAGITKNPAQQCTFFWHAARAAQLRGDDRVAEELMTRALAVKGTHPSTLPALTQRLRTRLKARRFAEAAGDLALLRKIAPKDRAVLEGSLAYATGMLAAGNATAALSALNSVPRNLLNDYDEAEFAYWRARALEKRDPPAAVRTYREVLKAKAPSHFKEFARLRLHDPEKQLKTLAANYRRRPDYAAVLDLKPTALPRFPNVKTDDPDALLMAMGLHDEAVPAIEKRWGLRPPPEALTRAYALHLAGASKKSIYAIEVMMKSVPGDFDPDLLPELVRRLLYPRYFYGFIAADAKSFETDPTLLLAIMREESRFDPRAKSQAAARGLLQFIITTARDIGRDVGLVDVDPEDLYDPRVIIRLGAKYLNELGSEFDGNRYRVAAAYNAGPKQVALWNRMQFAPGDDYFMTAVNFDETKGYVNKVMNSYEKYREIY
;
A
#
# COMPACT_ATOMS: atom_id res chain seq x y z
N MET A 1 -22.95 11.00 -58.62
CA MET A 1 -21.74 11.63 -58.05
C MET A 1 -21.78 11.81 -56.50
N ALA A 2 -22.68 11.19 -55.78
CA ALA A 2 -22.85 11.38 -54.35
C ALA A 2 -22.04 10.43 -53.37
N PRO A 3 -21.70 9.17 -53.69
CA PRO A 3 -21.10 8.28 -52.71
C PRO A 3 -19.61 8.53 -52.41
N LYS A 4 -18.83 9.08 -53.36
CA LYS A 4 -17.40 9.33 -53.16
C LYS A 4 -17.09 10.54 -52.23
N ARG A 5 -17.99 11.51 -52.16
CA ARG A 5 -17.80 12.66 -51.23
C ARG A 5 -18.12 12.30 -49.77
N LEU A 6 -19.10 11.40 -49.55
CA LEU A 6 -19.43 10.94 -48.19
C LEU A 6 -18.30 10.10 -47.58
N ALA A 7 -17.64 9.27 -48.37
CA ALA A 7 -16.49 8.47 -47.93
C ALA A 7 -15.23 9.32 -47.62
N LEU A 8 -15.01 10.44 -48.31
CA LEU A 8 -13.92 11.37 -48.03
C LEU A 8 -14.16 12.17 -46.74
N TYR A 9 -15.42 12.55 -46.46
CA TYR A 9 -15.75 13.25 -45.22
C TYR A 9 -15.67 12.32 -43.98
N SER A 10 -16.03 11.06 -44.12
CA SER A 10 -15.90 10.05 -43.05
C SER A 10 -14.42 9.73 -42.76
N ALA A 11 -13.55 9.64 -43.78
CA ALA A 11 -12.12 9.42 -43.61
C ALA A 11 -11.42 10.64 -42.98
N ALA A 12 -11.78 11.85 -43.40
CA ALA A 12 -11.24 13.08 -42.81
C ALA A 12 -11.70 13.25 -41.34
N ALA A 13 -12.96 12.96 -41.03
CA ALA A 13 -13.48 12.97 -39.66
C ALA A 13 -12.81 11.93 -38.77
N PHE A 14 -12.50 10.75 -39.32
CA PHE A 14 -11.78 9.69 -38.59
C PHE A 14 -10.33 10.06 -38.32
N ILE A 15 -9.63 10.68 -39.29
CA ILE A 15 -8.26 11.20 -39.12
C ILE A 15 -8.21 12.32 -38.08
N VAL A 16 -9.18 13.23 -38.09
CA VAL A 16 -9.31 14.30 -37.08
C VAL A 16 -9.61 13.71 -35.70
N LEU A 17 -10.45 12.69 -35.61
CA LEU A 17 -10.74 11.98 -34.36
C LEU A 17 -9.48 11.26 -33.84
N LEU A 18 -8.72 10.58 -34.70
CA LEU A 18 -7.47 9.95 -34.34
C LEU A 18 -6.40 10.98 -33.90
N ALA A 19 -6.33 12.14 -34.56
CA ALA A 19 -5.45 13.24 -34.16
C ALA A 19 -5.87 13.83 -32.80
N ILE A 20 -7.17 13.99 -32.52
CA ILE A 20 -7.69 14.44 -31.22
C ILE A 20 -7.39 13.39 -30.15
N VAL A 21 -7.61 12.12 -30.44
CA VAL A 21 -7.30 11.00 -29.51
C VAL A 21 -5.78 10.95 -29.25
N ALA A 22 -4.95 11.07 -30.28
CA ALA A 22 -3.50 11.15 -30.11
C ALA A 22 -3.07 12.38 -29.29
N LEU A 23 -3.69 13.54 -29.52
CA LEU A 23 -3.43 14.77 -28.73
C LEU A 23 -3.88 14.64 -27.27
N VAL A 24 -5.01 13.98 -27.04
CA VAL A 24 -5.53 13.68 -25.68
C VAL A 24 -4.61 12.67 -24.98
N LEU A 25 -4.17 11.63 -25.69
CA LEU A 25 -3.23 10.64 -25.14
C LEU A 25 -1.84 11.27 -24.88
N GLN A 26 -1.38 12.15 -25.77
CA GLN A 26 -0.13 12.89 -25.58
C GLN A 26 -0.23 13.89 -24.41
N ARG A 27 -1.35 14.61 -24.27
CA ARG A 27 -1.64 15.45 -23.09
C ARG A 27 -1.78 14.64 -21.80
N GLN A 28 -2.31 13.42 -21.86
CA GLN A 28 -2.35 12.51 -20.72
C GLN A 28 -0.96 11.97 -20.38
N ARG A 29 -0.09 11.68 -21.37
CA ARG A 29 1.32 11.30 -21.15
C ARG A 29 2.10 12.39 -20.44
N VAL A 30 2.03 13.63 -20.91
CA VAL A 30 2.72 14.79 -20.26
C VAL A 30 2.21 15.03 -18.84
N ARG A 31 0.92 14.77 -18.56
CA ARG A 31 0.35 14.86 -17.19
C ARG A 31 0.81 13.74 -16.25
N ARG A 32 1.24 12.56 -16.76
CA ARG A 32 1.74 11.44 -15.93
C ARG A 32 3.06 11.77 -15.23
N HIS A 33 3.85 12.71 -15.73
CA HIS A 33 5.16 13.12 -15.20
C HIS A 33 5.13 14.35 -14.29
N ARG A 34 3.98 14.92 -13.98
CA ARG A 34 3.92 15.97 -12.96
C ARG A 34 4.27 15.37 -11.60
N VAL A 35 5.52 15.55 -11.18
CA VAL A 35 5.90 15.32 -9.78
C VAL A 35 4.98 16.15 -8.91
N PHE A 36 4.20 15.47 -8.05
CA PHE A 36 3.31 16.14 -7.14
C PHE A 36 4.15 16.88 -6.11
N ARG A 37 4.31 18.19 -6.29
CA ARG A 37 4.85 19.04 -5.23
C ARG A 37 3.76 19.21 -4.19
N PRO A 38 4.02 18.94 -2.89
CA PRO A 38 3.06 19.26 -1.83
C PRO A 38 2.73 20.75 -1.98
N ALA A 39 1.43 21.08 -2.09
CA ALA A 39 1.01 22.47 -2.17
C ALA A 39 1.53 23.20 -0.91
N ALA A 40 2.42 24.16 -1.11
CA ALA A 40 2.70 25.15 -0.08
C ALA A 40 1.37 25.82 0.23
N GLY A 41 0.99 25.88 1.51
CA GLY A 41 -0.25 26.28 2.12
C GLY A 41 -1.30 27.00 1.24
N GLU A 42 -2.57 26.73 1.51
CA GLU A 42 -3.79 27.06 0.77
C GLU A 42 -4.02 28.53 0.31
N ALA A 43 -3.10 29.46 0.51
CA ALA A 43 -3.19 30.83 0.06
C ALA A 43 -2.39 31.01 -1.24
N LYS A 44 -3.06 31.39 -2.35
CA LYS A 44 -2.36 31.89 -3.53
C LYS A 44 -1.46 33.05 -3.11
N PRO A 45 -0.14 33.04 -3.47
CA PRO A 45 0.73 34.16 -3.18
C PRO A 45 0.17 35.42 -3.88
N ALA A 46 0.36 36.58 -3.23
CA ALA A 46 0.03 37.83 -3.86
C ALA A 46 0.89 38.04 -5.12
N PRO A 47 0.35 38.64 -6.21
CA PRO A 47 1.10 38.84 -7.43
C PRO A 47 2.41 39.62 -7.15
N LEU A 48 3.53 39.08 -7.61
CA LEU A 48 4.85 39.69 -7.40
C LEU A 48 4.97 41.01 -8.15
N ARG A 49 5.30 42.10 -7.45
CA ARG A 49 5.62 43.39 -8.05
C ARG A 49 7.14 43.51 -8.30
N GLY A 50 7.64 42.75 -9.29
CA GLY A 50 9.07 42.83 -9.70
C GLY A 50 9.92 41.69 -9.09
N VAL A 51 11.26 41.75 -9.33
CA VAL A 51 12.20 40.73 -8.83
C VAL A 51 12.41 40.92 -7.34
N PRO A 52 12.15 39.90 -6.48
CA PRO A 52 12.36 39.99 -5.06
C PRO A 52 13.84 39.99 -4.69
N PRO A 53 14.22 40.43 -3.46
CA PRO A 53 15.59 40.29 -2.96
C PRO A 53 16.06 38.84 -2.98
N VAL A 54 17.36 38.61 -3.20
CA VAL A 54 17.97 37.27 -3.35
C VAL A 54 17.71 36.37 -2.16
N GLU A 55 17.65 36.93 -0.96
CA GLU A 55 17.35 36.21 0.30
C GLU A 55 15.96 35.56 0.30
N GLN A 56 15.05 36.03 -0.53
CA GLN A 56 13.69 35.51 -0.66
C GLN A 56 13.53 34.50 -1.81
N TRP A 57 14.52 34.34 -2.68
CA TRP A 57 14.40 33.52 -3.90
C TRP A 57 14.02 32.07 -3.60
N THR A 58 14.64 31.45 -2.59
CA THR A 58 14.29 30.06 -2.23
C THR A 58 12.82 29.91 -1.90
N ASP A 59 12.27 30.77 -1.05
CA ASP A 59 10.87 30.72 -0.67
C ASP A 59 9.96 31.03 -1.84
N THR A 60 10.34 32.01 -2.67
CA THR A 60 9.58 32.41 -3.87
C THR A 60 9.53 31.28 -4.89
N PHE A 61 10.67 30.64 -5.21
CA PHE A 61 10.73 29.52 -6.16
C PHE A 61 9.94 28.29 -5.67
N GLN A 62 9.85 28.10 -4.36
CA GLN A 62 9.01 27.01 -3.79
C GLN A 62 7.51 27.31 -3.84
N GLN A 63 7.12 28.58 -3.89
CA GLN A 63 5.71 29.00 -3.90
C GLN A 63 5.15 29.16 -5.31
N LEU A 64 5.98 29.59 -6.28
CA LEU A 64 5.55 29.83 -7.64
C LEU A 64 5.61 28.57 -8.51
N GLN A 65 4.70 28.48 -9.46
CA GLN A 65 4.63 27.41 -10.46
C GLN A 65 4.15 27.97 -11.80
N GLY A 66 4.39 27.21 -12.87
CA GLY A 66 3.88 27.53 -14.19
C GLY A 66 4.34 28.88 -14.73
N GLU A 67 3.45 29.60 -15.37
CA GLU A 67 3.70 30.90 -16.01
C GLU A 67 4.30 31.92 -15.03
N GLU A 68 3.80 31.98 -13.78
CA GLU A 68 4.32 32.94 -12.79
C GLU A 68 5.80 32.71 -12.44
N LEU A 69 6.25 31.49 -12.41
CA LEU A 69 7.67 31.14 -12.20
C LEU A 69 8.50 31.48 -13.43
N ILE A 70 7.98 31.21 -14.63
CA ILE A 70 8.65 31.53 -15.90
C ILE A 70 8.84 33.03 -16.01
N GLU A 71 7.80 33.86 -15.83
CA GLU A 71 7.86 35.31 -15.85
C GLU A 71 8.90 35.88 -14.86
N LEU A 72 8.95 35.32 -13.63
CA LEU A 72 9.92 35.73 -12.64
C LEU A 72 11.37 35.41 -13.12
N LEU A 73 11.60 34.22 -13.67
CA LEU A 73 12.91 33.79 -14.12
C LEU A 73 13.38 34.60 -15.34
N GLU A 74 12.49 34.97 -16.26
CA GLU A 74 12.75 35.91 -17.35
C GLU A 74 13.14 37.30 -16.84
N ALA A 75 12.41 37.81 -15.84
CA ALA A 75 12.71 39.08 -15.21
C ALA A 75 14.07 39.07 -14.47
N ILE A 76 14.46 37.96 -13.84
CA ILE A 76 15.79 37.80 -13.23
C ILE A 76 16.87 37.75 -14.31
N GLU A 77 16.66 36.97 -15.38
CA GLU A 77 17.60 36.87 -16.50
C GLU A 77 17.89 38.24 -17.12
N GLN A 78 16.87 39.07 -17.32
CA GLN A 78 16.98 40.40 -17.88
C GLN A 78 17.66 41.42 -16.94
N LYS A 79 17.28 41.41 -15.65
CA LYS A 79 17.71 42.43 -14.68
C LYS A 79 18.97 42.05 -13.91
N GLN A 80 19.26 40.77 -13.76
CA GLN A 80 20.35 40.22 -12.95
C GLN A 80 21.04 39.04 -13.67
N PRO A 81 21.53 39.23 -14.92
CA PRO A 81 22.07 38.13 -15.74
C PRO A 81 23.24 37.40 -15.07
N ASP A 82 24.09 38.13 -14.34
CA ASP A 82 25.23 37.55 -13.63
C ASP A 82 24.81 36.58 -12.55
N LEU A 83 23.78 36.93 -11.79
CA LEU A 83 23.24 36.06 -10.75
C LEU A 83 22.47 34.89 -11.35
N TYR A 84 21.73 35.09 -12.43
CA TYR A 84 21.05 34.05 -13.18
C TYR A 84 22.04 32.99 -13.69
N ALA A 85 23.14 33.43 -14.29
CA ALA A 85 24.20 32.54 -14.74
C ALA A 85 24.96 31.88 -13.58
N LYS A 86 25.34 32.68 -12.56
CA LYS A 86 26.10 32.21 -11.38
C LYS A 86 25.43 30.99 -10.68
N TRP A 87 24.12 31.01 -10.52
CA TRP A 87 23.40 29.95 -9.83
C TRP A 87 22.67 28.98 -10.77
N SER A 88 23.02 28.98 -12.06
CA SER A 88 22.45 28.06 -13.07
C SER A 88 20.94 28.12 -13.12
N LEU A 89 20.31 29.28 -12.89
CA LEU A 89 18.84 29.42 -12.87
C LEU A 89 18.20 29.10 -14.23
N GLY A 90 19.00 29.10 -15.33
CA GLY A 90 18.57 28.58 -16.62
C GLY A 90 18.07 27.13 -16.56
N TYR A 91 18.58 26.32 -15.63
CA TYR A 91 18.08 24.97 -15.43
C TYR A 91 16.67 24.95 -14.80
N LEU A 92 16.44 25.76 -13.75
CA LEU A 92 15.10 25.91 -13.15
C LEU A 92 14.10 26.45 -14.19
N HIS A 93 14.55 27.44 -15.02
CA HIS A 93 13.73 27.99 -16.07
C HIS A 93 13.37 26.94 -17.15
N ALA A 94 14.34 26.14 -17.58
CA ALA A 94 14.11 25.05 -18.52
C ALA A 94 13.10 24.03 -17.93
N ARG A 95 13.24 23.71 -16.65
CA ARG A 95 12.33 22.78 -15.94
C ARG A 95 10.90 23.32 -15.88
N ALA A 96 10.71 24.61 -15.59
CA ALA A 96 9.40 25.26 -15.60
C ALA A 96 8.77 25.24 -17.01
N LEU A 97 9.55 25.48 -18.05
CA LEU A 97 9.09 25.40 -19.44
C LEU A 97 8.69 23.98 -19.86
N VAL A 98 9.41 22.95 -19.38
CA VAL A 98 9.03 21.53 -19.58
C VAL A 98 7.67 21.26 -18.95
N ASP A 99 7.46 21.73 -17.72
CA ASP A 99 6.20 21.52 -16.99
C ASP A 99 4.99 22.19 -17.68
N GLU A 100 5.20 23.30 -18.37
CA GLU A 100 4.17 24.00 -19.16
C GLU A 100 4.10 23.55 -20.63
N ASN A 101 4.90 22.55 -21.02
CA ASN A 101 4.94 21.99 -22.39
C ASN A 101 5.42 22.97 -23.46
N GLU A 102 6.24 23.95 -23.07
CA GLU A 102 6.88 24.90 -23.95
C GLU A 102 8.14 24.28 -24.58
N THR A 103 7.94 23.26 -25.45
CA THR A 103 8.98 22.33 -25.90
C THR A 103 10.18 22.97 -26.52
N SER A 104 9.97 23.95 -27.42
CA SER A 104 11.08 24.66 -28.13
C SER A 104 11.89 25.54 -27.20
N ALA A 105 11.23 26.29 -26.32
CA ALA A 105 11.89 27.15 -25.34
C ALA A 105 12.66 26.33 -24.30
N ALA A 106 12.04 25.25 -23.82
CA ALA A 106 12.67 24.29 -22.90
C ALA A 106 13.94 23.67 -23.52
N ALA A 107 13.86 23.21 -24.77
CA ALA A 107 15.01 22.66 -25.50
C ALA A 107 16.17 23.64 -25.63
N ALA A 108 15.88 24.91 -25.93
CA ALA A 108 16.87 25.96 -26.02
C ALA A 108 17.55 26.24 -24.65
N LYS A 109 16.75 26.32 -23.57
CA LYS A 109 17.26 26.55 -22.21
C LYS A 109 18.04 25.33 -21.66
N LEU A 110 17.71 24.08 -22.08
CA LEU A 110 18.43 22.86 -21.68
C LEU A 110 19.79 22.72 -22.40
N ALA A 111 19.97 23.30 -23.60
CA ALA A 111 21.15 23.07 -24.42
C ALA A 111 22.51 23.32 -23.72
N PRO A 112 22.72 24.36 -22.91
CA PRO A 112 23.98 24.58 -22.18
C PRO A 112 24.27 23.46 -21.16
N PHE A 113 23.25 22.84 -20.59
CA PHE A 113 23.36 21.80 -19.54
C PHE A 113 23.67 20.41 -20.10
N LEU A 114 23.58 20.21 -21.42
CA LEU A 114 23.94 18.97 -22.10
C LEU A 114 25.47 18.82 -22.34
N ALA A 115 26.26 19.84 -22.03
CA ALA A 115 27.72 19.81 -22.22
C ALA A 115 28.35 18.70 -21.35
N LYS A 116 29.34 17.99 -21.90
CA LYS A 116 30.09 16.95 -21.15
C LYS A 116 30.71 17.53 -19.89
N GLY A 117 30.49 16.85 -18.77
CA GLY A 117 30.98 17.27 -17.47
C GLY A 117 30.10 18.29 -16.73
N HIS A 118 29.00 18.76 -17.34
CA HIS A 118 28.08 19.63 -16.61
C HIS A 118 27.36 18.87 -15.45
N PRO A 119 27.31 19.44 -14.24
CA PRO A 119 26.72 18.73 -13.05
C PRO A 119 25.27 18.31 -13.21
N PHE A 120 24.48 19.01 -14.05
CA PHE A 120 23.06 18.71 -14.28
C PHE A 120 22.83 17.95 -15.59
N ARG A 121 23.88 17.39 -16.22
CA ARG A 121 23.74 16.78 -17.55
C ARG A 121 22.79 15.59 -17.59
N ASP A 122 22.82 14.75 -16.59
CA ASP A 122 21.92 13.59 -16.49
C ASP A 122 20.45 14.01 -16.45
N ARG A 123 20.15 15.02 -15.65
CA ARG A 123 18.80 15.58 -15.51
C ARG A 123 18.36 16.32 -16.78
N ALA A 124 19.29 17.07 -17.38
CA ALA A 124 19.06 17.78 -18.64
C ALA A 124 18.80 16.82 -19.81
N LEU A 125 19.46 15.65 -19.84
CA LEU A 125 19.20 14.59 -20.82
C LEU A 125 17.77 14.05 -20.68
N TYR A 126 17.30 13.80 -19.45
CA TYR A 126 15.94 13.34 -19.20
C TYR A 126 14.90 14.36 -19.68
N HIS A 127 15.02 15.62 -19.24
CA HIS A 127 14.09 16.66 -19.64
C HIS A 127 14.19 17.01 -21.14
N ARG A 128 15.36 16.86 -21.75
CA ARG A 128 15.51 17.01 -23.21
C ARG A 128 14.82 15.87 -23.96
N ALA A 129 14.88 14.65 -23.44
CA ALA A 129 14.15 13.51 -24.00
C ALA A 129 12.64 13.72 -23.92
N SER A 130 12.13 14.29 -22.82
CA SER A 130 10.67 14.49 -22.61
C SER A 130 10.08 15.55 -23.57
N VAL A 131 10.90 16.46 -24.12
CA VAL A 131 10.46 17.46 -25.10
C VAL A 131 10.93 17.17 -26.54
N ALA A 132 11.61 16.04 -26.78
CA ALA A 132 11.99 15.54 -28.08
C ALA A 132 11.02 14.49 -28.60
N GLU A 133 11.14 14.13 -29.87
CA GLU A 133 10.27 13.10 -30.48
C GLU A 133 11.08 11.89 -30.95
N ASN A 134 10.45 10.72 -30.87
CA ASN A 134 10.88 9.48 -31.50
C ASN A 134 12.39 9.14 -31.32
N ALA A 135 13.15 9.05 -32.39
CA ALA A 135 14.55 8.67 -32.39
C ALA A 135 15.47 9.68 -31.64
N GLU A 136 15.12 10.96 -31.64
CA GLU A 136 15.88 11.98 -30.89
C GLU A 136 15.67 11.78 -29.38
N ALA A 137 14.44 11.55 -28.92
CA ALA A 137 14.13 11.22 -27.53
C ALA A 137 14.85 9.94 -27.08
N SER A 138 14.78 8.88 -27.89
CA SER A 138 15.48 7.62 -27.64
C SER A 138 17.00 7.82 -27.51
N ARG A 139 17.62 8.68 -28.32
CA ARG A 139 19.06 9.00 -28.21
C ARG A 139 19.38 9.57 -26.82
N PHE A 140 18.62 10.56 -26.36
CA PHE A 140 18.87 11.21 -25.08
C PHE A 140 18.62 10.23 -23.91
N ARG A 141 17.55 9.40 -23.99
CA ARG A 141 17.31 8.36 -22.99
C ARG A 141 18.45 7.35 -22.93
N ASN A 142 18.92 6.86 -24.07
CA ASN A 142 20.04 5.92 -24.12
C ASN A 142 21.32 6.52 -23.54
N GLU A 143 21.62 7.79 -23.82
CA GLU A 143 22.77 8.48 -23.24
C GLU A 143 22.65 8.55 -21.70
N LEU A 144 21.49 8.94 -21.17
CA LEU A 144 21.19 8.95 -19.74
C LEU A 144 21.36 7.56 -19.11
N ILE A 145 20.71 6.54 -19.68
CA ILE A 145 20.66 5.17 -19.14
C ILE A 145 22.05 4.56 -19.02
N PHE A 146 22.92 4.78 -20.00
CA PHE A 146 24.21 4.09 -20.10
C PHE A 146 25.39 4.90 -19.56
N GLU A 147 25.26 6.24 -19.41
CA GLU A 147 26.32 7.06 -18.85
C GLU A 147 26.09 7.43 -17.37
N PHE A 148 24.85 7.43 -16.88
CA PHE A 148 24.49 7.94 -15.54
C PHE A 148 23.70 6.91 -14.71
N HIS A 149 24.41 5.93 -14.17
CA HIS A 149 23.77 4.83 -13.41
C HIS A 149 23.09 5.28 -12.12
N ASP A 150 23.53 6.38 -11.52
CA ASP A 150 23.01 6.92 -10.25
C ASP A 150 22.02 8.08 -10.45
N SER A 151 21.63 8.37 -11.69
CA SER A 151 20.66 9.44 -11.98
C SER A 151 19.29 9.09 -11.39
N PRO A 152 18.60 10.06 -10.76
CA PRO A 152 17.23 9.86 -10.26
C PRO A 152 16.23 9.52 -11.36
N TYR A 153 16.53 9.84 -12.63
CA TYR A 153 15.66 9.62 -13.78
C TYR A 153 16.00 8.38 -14.62
N ARG A 154 16.98 7.59 -14.18
CA ARG A 154 17.43 6.44 -14.98
C ARG A 154 16.33 5.40 -15.16
N ASP A 155 15.58 5.10 -14.11
CA ASP A 155 14.52 4.08 -14.16
C ASP A 155 13.36 4.51 -15.04
N GLU A 156 12.95 5.78 -14.97
CA GLU A 156 11.93 6.34 -15.85
C GLU A 156 12.38 6.32 -17.32
N ALA A 157 13.64 6.68 -17.58
CA ALA A 157 14.17 6.64 -18.94
C ALA A 157 14.21 5.21 -19.51
N ILE A 158 14.46 4.20 -18.67
CA ILE A 158 14.37 2.77 -19.06
C ILE A 158 12.94 2.41 -19.43
N ASP A 159 11.96 2.81 -18.61
CA ASP A 159 10.54 2.51 -18.87
C ASP A 159 10.06 3.12 -20.18
N GLU A 160 10.39 4.38 -20.42
CA GLU A 160 10.04 5.07 -21.67
C GLU A 160 10.72 4.46 -22.89
N GLU A 161 11.99 4.02 -22.76
CA GLU A 161 12.69 3.37 -23.87
C GLU A 161 12.13 1.99 -24.18
N VAL A 162 11.79 1.20 -23.16
CA VAL A 162 11.11 -0.10 -23.31
C VAL A 162 9.77 0.07 -24.00
N GLU A 163 9.01 1.10 -23.66
CA GLU A 163 7.73 1.39 -24.31
C GLU A 163 7.93 1.83 -25.78
N TYR A 164 8.90 2.67 -26.05
CA TYR A 164 9.26 3.08 -27.40
C TYR A 164 9.64 1.89 -28.29
N LEU A 165 10.32 0.89 -27.72
CA LEU A 165 10.79 -0.30 -28.43
C LEU A 165 9.77 -1.47 -28.42
N ALA A 166 8.62 -1.33 -27.76
CA ALA A 166 7.70 -2.43 -27.47
C ALA A 166 7.25 -3.22 -28.73
N ASP A 167 7.05 -2.54 -29.86
CA ASP A 167 6.61 -3.17 -31.12
C ASP A 167 7.77 -3.69 -31.96
N ASN A 168 9.04 -3.52 -31.50
CA ASN A 168 10.25 -3.94 -32.22
C ASN A 168 11.03 -4.96 -31.38
N ALA A 169 10.62 -6.23 -31.42
CA ALA A 169 11.25 -7.30 -30.63
C ALA A 169 12.77 -7.45 -30.81
N PRO A 170 13.37 -7.33 -32.03
CA PRO A 170 14.83 -7.34 -32.18
C PRO A 170 15.51 -6.19 -31.47
N ALA A 171 15.01 -4.95 -31.60
CA ALA A 171 15.58 -3.79 -30.94
C ALA A 171 15.41 -3.85 -29.42
N LEU A 172 14.25 -4.29 -28.93
CA LEU A 172 14.00 -4.51 -27.50
C LEU A 172 14.92 -5.59 -26.91
N THR A 173 15.18 -6.67 -27.68
CA THR A 173 16.12 -7.72 -27.24
C THR A 173 17.55 -7.19 -27.15
N ALA A 174 18.03 -6.44 -28.15
CA ALA A 174 19.34 -5.82 -28.12
C ALA A 174 19.50 -4.81 -26.97
N PHE A 175 18.44 -4.04 -26.71
CA PHE A 175 18.41 -3.13 -25.54
C PHE A 175 18.48 -3.91 -24.21
N ALA A 176 17.71 -4.98 -24.08
CA ALA A 176 17.70 -5.85 -22.89
C ALA A 176 19.08 -6.46 -22.60
N GLU A 177 19.78 -6.94 -23.63
CA GLU A 177 21.14 -7.48 -23.49
C GLU A 177 22.14 -6.40 -23.05
N LYS A 178 22.03 -5.20 -23.61
CA LYS A 178 22.92 -4.08 -23.28
C LYS A 178 22.71 -3.57 -21.84
N ILE A 179 21.48 -3.55 -21.35
CA ILE A 179 21.17 -3.05 -19.99
C ILE A 179 21.37 -4.10 -18.89
N ALA A 180 21.33 -5.39 -19.22
CA ALA A 180 21.36 -6.50 -18.27
C ALA A 180 22.48 -6.44 -17.21
N PRO A 181 23.71 -5.98 -17.50
CA PRO A 181 24.77 -5.88 -16.49
C PRO A 181 24.49 -4.87 -15.39
N SER A 182 23.70 -3.82 -15.67
CA SER A 182 23.45 -2.69 -14.76
C SER A 182 22.00 -2.60 -14.25
N ALA A 183 21.07 -3.41 -14.79
CA ALA A 183 19.69 -3.39 -14.39
C ALA A 183 19.40 -4.34 -13.21
N PRO A 184 18.56 -3.95 -12.24
CA PRO A 184 18.04 -4.86 -11.20
C PRO A 184 17.34 -6.07 -11.81
N THR A 185 17.30 -7.19 -11.06
CA THR A 185 16.65 -8.43 -11.51
C THR A 185 15.19 -8.22 -11.88
N GLU A 186 14.46 -7.46 -11.10
CA GLU A 186 13.04 -7.14 -11.37
C GLU A 186 12.87 -6.47 -12.72
N ARG A 187 13.66 -5.45 -13.02
CA ARG A 187 13.65 -4.73 -14.30
C ARG A 187 13.97 -5.64 -15.50
N ARG A 188 14.96 -6.51 -15.35
CA ARG A 188 15.31 -7.49 -16.39
C ARG A 188 14.16 -8.44 -16.69
N ARG A 189 13.41 -8.86 -15.65
CA ARG A 189 12.24 -9.72 -15.80
C ARG A 189 11.08 -9.01 -16.52
N GLU A 190 10.83 -7.74 -16.21
CA GLU A 190 9.81 -6.92 -16.89
C GLU A 190 10.11 -6.78 -18.39
N ILE A 191 11.34 -6.44 -18.77
CA ILE A 191 11.75 -6.35 -20.16
C ILE A 191 11.64 -7.71 -20.87
N SER A 192 12.05 -8.79 -20.19
CA SER A 192 11.93 -10.16 -20.73
C SER A 192 10.46 -10.53 -20.98
N ALA A 193 9.56 -10.15 -20.08
CA ALA A 193 8.12 -10.39 -20.28
C ALA A 193 7.57 -9.65 -21.49
N ARG A 194 7.98 -8.41 -21.74
CA ARG A 194 7.62 -7.66 -22.96
C ARG A 194 8.11 -8.35 -24.23
N ILE A 195 9.33 -8.87 -24.23
CA ILE A 195 9.87 -9.65 -25.36
C ILE A 195 9.03 -10.90 -25.59
N ILE A 196 8.60 -11.59 -24.52
CA ILE A 196 7.76 -12.80 -24.62
C ILE A 196 6.37 -12.46 -25.14
N GLU A 197 5.77 -11.36 -24.71
CA GLU A 197 4.48 -10.87 -25.25
C GLU A 197 4.53 -10.70 -26.78
N THR A 198 5.62 -10.11 -27.29
CA THR A 198 5.80 -9.86 -28.72
C THR A 198 6.16 -11.13 -29.52
N THR A 199 6.99 -12.01 -28.93
CA THR A 199 7.52 -13.20 -29.65
C THR A 199 6.71 -14.46 -29.44
N GLY A 200 5.90 -14.56 -28.41
CA GLY A 200 5.17 -15.78 -28.02
C GLY A 200 6.07 -16.96 -27.60
N SER A 201 7.34 -16.70 -27.21
CA SER A 201 8.31 -17.74 -26.92
C SER A 201 7.99 -18.50 -25.63
N LEU A 202 7.52 -19.76 -25.76
CA LEU A 202 7.19 -20.63 -24.64
C LEU A 202 8.42 -20.94 -23.78
N ASP A 203 9.56 -21.27 -24.39
CA ASP A 203 10.77 -21.64 -23.65
C ASP A 203 11.30 -20.49 -22.78
N ARG A 204 11.31 -19.27 -23.31
CA ARG A 204 11.66 -18.05 -22.54
C ARG A 204 10.65 -17.79 -21.43
N GLY A 205 9.35 -18.01 -21.70
CA GLY A 205 8.29 -17.84 -20.71
C GLY A 205 8.44 -18.82 -19.53
N LEU A 206 8.65 -20.10 -19.82
CA LEU A 206 8.89 -21.11 -18.79
C LEU A 206 10.17 -20.84 -17.99
N ALA A 207 11.24 -20.35 -18.63
CA ALA A 207 12.47 -19.95 -17.95
C ALA A 207 12.22 -18.77 -17.00
N LEU A 208 11.45 -17.77 -17.41
CA LEU A 208 11.09 -16.63 -16.56
C LEU A 208 10.27 -17.09 -15.35
N LEU A 209 9.26 -17.94 -15.53
CA LEU A 209 8.41 -18.45 -14.43
C LEU A 209 9.17 -19.30 -13.42
N LYS A 210 10.20 -20.03 -13.84
CA LYS A 210 11.11 -20.75 -12.90
C LYS A 210 11.84 -19.80 -11.95
N GLY A 211 12.07 -18.56 -12.33
CA GLY A 211 12.69 -17.53 -11.50
C GLY A 211 11.75 -16.85 -10.50
N GLY A 212 10.44 -17.16 -10.53
CA GLY A 212 9.41 -16.62 -9.65
C GLY A 212 8.10 -16.35 -10.37
N THR A 213 6.99 -16.37 -9.62
CA THR A 213 5.62 -16.30 -10.14
C THR A 213 4.79 -15.14 -9.57
N HIS A 214 5.36 -14.36 -8.65
CA HIS A 214 4.62 -13.34 -7.89
C HIS A 214 4.66 -11.93 -8.51
N ASP A 215 5.56 -11.68 -9.45
CA ASP A 215 5.69 -10.37 -10.09
C ASP A 215 4.80 -10.21 -11.34
N ASP A 216 4.63 -8.97 -11.79
CA ASP A 216 3.81 -8.69 -12.98
C ASP A 216 4.39 -9.28 -14.25
N ALA A 217 5.70 -9.48 -14.32
CA ALA A 217 6.35 -10.15 -15.44
C ALA A 217 5.81 -11.58 -15.61
N ALA A 218 5.63 -12.31 -14.50
CA ALA A 218 5.06 -13.66 -14.52
C ALA A 218 3.59 -13.66 -14.98
N ASP A 219 2.76 -12.74 -14.45
CA ASP A 219 1.37 -12.59 -14.88
C ASP A 219 1.26 -12.28 -16.38
N ARG A 220 2.05 -11.32 -16.86
CA ARG A 220 2.13 -10.93 -18.26
C ARG A 220 2.46 -12.12 -19.17
N VAL A 221 3.49 -12.86 -18.79
CA VAL A 221 3.96 -14.04 -19.55
C VAL A 221 2.88 -15.10 -19.62
N VAL A 222 2.24 -15.45 -18.51
CA VAL A 222 1.19 -16.47 -18.53
C VAL A 222 0.02 -16.04 -19.40
N ARG A 223 -0.43 -14.77 -19.29
CA ARG A 223 -1.53 -14.25 -20.14
C ARG A 223 -1.16 -14.22 -21.63
N ALA A 224 0.06 -13.85 -21.96
CA ALA A 224 0.54 -13.84 -23.35
C ALA A 224 0.61 -15.25 -23.96
N LEU A 225 0.95 -16.25 -23.15
CA LEU A 225 1.07 -17.66 -23.55
C LEU A 225 -0.22 -18.47 -23.33
N ASP A 226 -1.28 -17.88 -22.78
CA ASP A 226 -2.57 -18.53 -22.55
C ASP A 226 -3.38 -18.66 -23.85
N LYS A 227 -2.86 -19.48 -24.75
CA LYS A 227 -3.45 -19.75 -26.06
C LYS A 227 -3.68 -21.25 -26.22
N PRO A 228 -4.78 -21.71 -26.88
CA PRO A 228 -5.09 -23.13 -27.00
C PRO A 228 -3.95 -23.98 -27.57
N GLU A 229 -3.25 -23.47 -28.57
CA GLU A 229 -2.13 -24.14 -29.23
C GLU A 229 -0.89 -24.26 -28.33
N VAL A 230 -0.72 -23.36 -27.40
CA VAL A 230 0.36 -23.42 -26.38
C VAL A 230 -0.05 -24.38 -25.27
N LEU A 231 -1.26 -24.24 -24.73
CA LEU A 231 -1.77 -25.05 -23.62
C LEU A 231 -1.81 -26.54 -23.94
N ALA A 232 -2.11 -26.88 -25.21
CA ALA A 232 -2.12 -28.28 -25.67
C ALA A 232 -0.75 -28.96 -25.50
N LYS A 233 0.33 -28.21 -25.60
CA LYS A 233 1.72 -28.71 -25.52
C LYS A 233 2.25 -28.77 -24.08
N LEU A 234 1.57 -28.14 -23.10
CA LEU A 234 2.05 -28.06 -21.72
C LEU A 234 1.92 -29.43 -21.00
N SER A 235 2.92 -29.74 -20.18
CA SER A 235 2.85 -30.84 -19.21
C SER A 235 1.86 -30.52 -18.06
N VAL A 236 1.60 -31.50 -17.20
CA VAL A 236 0.75 -31.31 -16.00
C VAL A 236 1.34 -30.25 -15.08
N GLU A 237 2.64 -30.32 -14.85
CA GLU A 237 3.40 -29.39 -13.98
C GLU A 237 3.40 -27.98 -14.55
N GLN A 238 3.51 -27.84 -15.87
CA GLN A 238 3.46 -26.53 -16.54
C GLN A 238 2.07 -25.91 -16.49
N LEU A 239 1.00 -26.72 -16.68
CA LEU A 239 -0.37 -26.26 -16.50
C LEU A 239 -0.66 -25.86 -15.06
N ALA A 240 -0.13 -26.60 -14.08
CA ALA A 240 -0.22 -26.26 -12.68
C ALA A 240 0.46 -24.92 -12.40
N LEU A 241 1.70 -24.73 -12.89
CA LEU A 241 2.48 -23.50 -12.75
C LEU A 241 1.72 -22.29 -13.33
N PHE A 242 1.12 -22.43 -14.51
CA PHE A 242 0.29 -21.38 -15.12
C PHE A 242 -0.94 -21.09 -14.27
N GLY A 243 -1.68 -22.14 -13.85
CA GLY A 243 -2.86 -22.01 -13.00
C GLY A 243 -2.55 -21.35 -11.66
N GLU A 244 -1.46 -21.74 -11.00
CA GLU A 244 -1.03 -21.15 -9.74
C GLU A 244 -0.56 -19.70 -9.90
N THR A 245 0.16 -19.37 -10.97
CA THR A 245 0.54 -17.99 -11.30
C THR A 245 -0.71 -17.12 -11.46
N LEU A 246 -1.69 -17.55 -12.27
CA LEU A 246 -2.94 -16.82 -12.43
C LEU A 246 -3.73 -16.70 -11.11
N GLN A 247 -3.69 -17.72 -10.26
CA GLN A 247 -4.31 -17.69 -8.93
C GLN A 247 -3.65 -16.66 -8.02
N GLN A 248 -2.33 -16.56 -8.02
CA GLN A 248 -1.58 -15.56 -7.25
C GLN A 248 -1.94 -14.13 -7.70
N HIS A 249 -2.18 -13.95 -9.00
CA HIS A 249 -2.61 -12.69 -9.59
C HIS A 249 -4.14 -12.52 -9.63
N ARG A 250 -4.89 -13.39 -8.92
CA ARG A 250 -6.35 -13.35 -8.72
C ARG A 250 -7.20 -13.52 -9.98
N HIS A 251 -6.64 -14.08 -11.06
CA HIS A 251 -7.37 -14.51 -12.25
C HIS A 251 -8.03 -15.87 -12.01
N TYR A 252 -8.88 -15.97 -10.99
CA TYR A 252 -9.37 -17.25 -10.44
C TYR A 252 -10.15 -18.10 -11.43
N ASP A 253 -11.00 -17.50 -12.27
CA ASP A 253 -11.79 -18.27 -13.25
C ASP A 253 -10.87 -18.95 -14.28
N ARG A 254 -9.85 -18.22 -14.75
CA ARG A 254 -8.88 -18.79 -15.68
C ARG A 254 -7.95 -19.78 -15.01
N ALA A 255 -7.50 -19.50 -13.81
CA ALA A 255 -6.74 -20.45 -12.98
C ALA A 255 -7.50 -21.76 -12.80
N THR A 256 -8.81 -21.68 -12.46
CA THR A 256 -9.70 -22.84 -12.34
C THR A 256 -9.73 -23.67 -13.61
N ALA A 257 -9.86 -23.04 -14.79
CA ALA A 257 -9.89 -23.74 -16.06
C ALA A 257 -8.58 -24.51 -16.33
N LEU A 258 -7.43 -23.91 -16.07
CA LEU A 258 -6.12 -24.56 -16.25
C LEU A 258 -5.89 -25.69 -15.25
N LEU A 259 -6.27 -25.50 -13.99
CA LEU A 259 -6.15 -26.52 -12.94
C LEU A 259 -7.05 -27.73 -13.24
N LEU A 260 -8.27 -27.51 -13.77
CA LEU A 260 -9.15 -28.59 -14.23
C LEU A 260 -8.52 -29.33 -15.43
N LEU A 261 -7.87 -28.62 -16.35
CA LEU A 261 -7.17 -29.22 -17.47
C LEU A 261 -5.99 -30.10 -16.99
N ALA A 262 -5.23 -29.62 -16.00
CA ALA A 262 -4.14 -30.37 -15.36
C ALA A 262 -4.68 -31.64 -14.67
N LEU A 263 -5.73 -31.52 -13.86
CA LEU A 263 -6.38 -32.64 -13.15
C LEU A 263 -6.98 -33.68 -14.09
N LYS A 264 -7.44 -33.27 -15.28
CA LYS A 264 -7.92 -34.22 -16.32
C LYS A 264 -6.78 -35.06 -16.89
N LYS A 265 -5.54 -34.52 -16.93
CA LYS A 265 -4.35 -35.27 -17.38
C LYS A 265 -3.80 -36.19 -16.28
N ALA A 266 -3.68 -35.68 -15.04
CA ALA A 266 -3.23 -36.46 -13.89
C ALA A 266 -3.77 -35.86 -12.58
N TYR A 267 -4.15 -36.72 -11.64
CA TYR A 267 -4.55 -36.30 -10.30
C TYR A 267 -3.34 -36.11 -9.37
N SER A 268 -3.36 -35.04 -8.58
CA SER A 268 -2.55 -34.90 -7.37
C SER A 268 -3.34 -34.15 -6.30
N ASP A 269 -2.98 -34.39 -5.02
CA ASP A 269 -3.58 -33.69 -3.88
C ASP A 269 -3.34 -32.17 -3.97
N ASP A 270 -2.15 -31.76 -4.41
CA ASP A 270 -1.79 -30.33 -4.55
C ASP A 270 -2.64 -29.65 -5.63
N LEU A 271 -2.83 -30.27 -6.79
CA LEU A 271 -3.70 -29.76 -7.85
C LEU A 271 -5.15 -29.65 -7.37
N GLN A 272 -5.63 -30.66 -6.66
CA GLN A 272 -7.00 -30.66 -6.13
C GLN A 272 -7.18 -29.58 -5.05
N PHE A 273 -6.15 -29.33 -4.24
CA PHE A 273 -6.13 -28.27 -3.26
C PHE A 273 -6.08 -26.89 -3.93
N ALA A 274 -5.21 -26.71 -4.94
CA ALA A 274 -5.13 -25.48 -5.72
C ALA A 274 -6.47 -25.16 -6.42
N LEU A 275 -7.17 -26.16 -6.96
CA LEU A 275 -8.53 -26.00 -7.51
C LEU A 275 -9.51 -25.48 -6.45
N GLY A 276 -9.51 -26.09 -5.26
CA GLY A 276 -10.35 -25.62 -4.15
C GLY A 276 -10.06 -24.19 -3.75
N ARG A 277 -8.77 -23.82 -3.69
CA ARG A 277 -8.32 -22.45 -3.42
C ARG A 277 -8.77 -21.46 -4.52
N SER A 278 -8.75 -21.89 -5.78
CA SER A 278 -9.19 -21.07 -6.91
C SER A 278 -10.68 -20.75 -6.83
N TYR A 279 -11.51 -21.76 -6.57
CA TYR A 279 -12.94 -21.55 -6.32
C TYR A 279 -13.20 -20.69 -5.10
N TYR A 280 -12.43 -20.89 -4.01
CA TYR A 280 -12.55 -20.10 -2.79
C TYR A 280 -12.21 -18.61 -3.04
N GLY A 281 -11.14 -18.33 -3.78
CA GLY A 281 -10.74 -16.98 -4.16
C GLY A 281 -11.73 -16.30 -5.12
N ALA A 282 -12.40 -17.09 -5.99
CA ALA A 282 -13.49 -16.63 -6.82
C ALA A 282 -14.82 -16.48 -6.06
N GLU A 283 -14.83 -16.69 -4.74
CA GLU A 283 -16.02 -16.66 -3.88
C GLU A 283 -17.09 -17.71 -4.23
N LYS A 284 -16.74 -18.71 -5.04
CA LYS A 284 -17.55 -19.89 -5.37
C LYS A 284 -17.42 -20.93 -4.27
N TYR A 285 -17.96 -20.60 -3.09
CA TYR A 285 -17.71 -21.39 -1.86
C TYR A 285 -18.34 -22.78 -1.88
N ALA A 286 -19.43 -22.98 -2.64
CA ALA A 286 -20.04 -24.31 -2.80
C ALA A 286 -19.11 -25.23 -3.61
N GLU A 287 -18.58 -24.74 -4.71
CA GLU A 287 -17.63 -25.45 -5.57
C GLU A 287 -16.30 -25.69 -4.85
N ALA A 288 -15.83 -24.69 -4.06
CA ALA A 288 -14.65 -24.82 -3.22
C ALA A 288 -14.82 -25.97 -2.20
N GLN A 289 -15.95 -25.97 -1.47
CA GLN A 289 -16.29 -27.05 -0.52
C GLN A 289 -16.31 -28.41 -1.22
N ALA A 290 -16.98 -28.53 -2.38
CA ALA A 290 -17.04 -29.77 -3.13
C ALA A 290 -15.65 -30.25 -3.61
N ALA A 291 -14.81 -29.32 -4.09
CA ALA A 291 -13.44 -29.62 -4.51
C ALA A 291 -12.59 -30.14 -3.34
N TYR A 292 -12.66 -29.49 -2.17
CA TYR A 292 -11.94 -29.95 -0.97
C TYR A 292 -12.46 -31.30 -0.47
N LEU A 293 -13.78 -31.54 -0.44
CA LEU A 293 -14.35 -32.81 -0.02
C LEU A 293 -13.97 -33.96 -0.97
N ARG A 294 -13.88 -33.68 -2.27
CA ARG A 294 -13.37 -34.66 -3.24
C ARG A 294 -11.90 -35.03 -2.93
N GLY A 295 -11.06 -34.05 -2.63
CA GLY A 295 -9.67 -34.27 -2.20
C GLY A 295 -9.59 -35.12 -0.92
N ALA A 296 -10.39 -34.77 0.11
CA ALA A 296 -10.46 -35.50 1.37
C ALA A 296 -10.88 -36.98 1.20
N GLY A 297 -11.69 -37.29 0.18
CA GLY A 297 -12.14 -38.65 -0.13
C GLY A 297 -11.13 -39.50 -0.90
N ILE A 298 -10.20 -38.87 -1.63
CA ILE A 298 -9.24 -39.56 -2.50
C ILE A 298 -7.87 -39.70 -1.82
N THR A 299 -7.42 -38.68 -1.08
CA THR A 299 -6.09 -38.65 -0.48
C THR A 299 -5.87 -39.78 0.51
N LYS A 300 -4.68 -40.37 0.48
CA LYS A 300 -4.20 -41.34 1.49
C LYS A 300 -3.31 -40.68 2.54
N ASN A 301 -3.02 -39.41 2.41
CA ASN A 301 -2.19 -38.64 3.34
C ASN A 301 -3.07 -38.02 4.45
N PRO A 302 -2.93 -38.46 5.73
CA PRO A 302 -3.77 -37.94 6.83
C PRO A 302 -3.64 -36.42 7.00
N ALA A 303 -2.43 -35.85 6.82
CA ALA A 303 -2.26 -34.40 6.95
C ALA A 303 -3.03 -33.63 5.87
N GLN A 304 -2.99 -34.08 4.63
CA GLN A 304 -3.79 -33.50 3.53
C GLN A 304 -5.29 -33.72 3.76
N GLN A 305 -5.71 -34.87 4.26
CA GLN A 305 -7.10 -35.12 4.57
C GLN A 305 -7.64 -34.15 5.63
N CYS A 306 -6.89 -33.94 6.71
CA CYS A 306 -7.21 -32.94 7.75
C CYS A 306 -7.31 -31.54 7.14
N THR A 307 -6.36 -31.16 6.29
CA THR A 307 -6.34 -29.85 5.60
C THR A 307 -7.54 -29.68 4.68
N PHE A 308 -7.89 -30.68 3.91
CA PHE A 308 -9.07 -30.64 3.03
C PHE A 308 -10.37 -30.45 3.83
N PHE A 309 -10.58 -31.20 4.92
CA PHE A 309 -11.77 -31.02 5.77
C PHE A 309 -11.84 -29.64 6.41
N TRP A 310 -10.69 -29.12 6.87
CA TRP A 310 -10.61 -27.78 7.43
C TRP A 310 -10.99 -26.69 6.41
N HIS A 311 -10.45 -26.74 5.18
CA HIS A 311 -10.76 -25.76 4.14
C HIS A 311 -12.21 -25.91 3.62
N ALA A 312 -12.75 -27.12 3.57
CA ALA A 312 -14.17 -27.35 3.28
C ALA A 312 -15.06 -26.72 4.36
N ALA A 313 -14.67 -26.82 5.64
CA ALA A 313 -15.39 -26.19 6.76
C ALA A 313 -15.38 -24.66 6.64
N ARG A 314 -14.24 -24.05 6.29
CA ARG A 314 -14.15 -22.60 6.05
C ARG A 314 -15.08 -22.14 4.93
N ALA A 315 -15.11 -22.87 3.82
CA ALA A 315 -16.01 -22.58 2.70
C ALA A 315 -17.49 -22.66 3.15
N ALA A 316 -17.85 -23.66 3.94
CA ALA A 316 -19.20 -23.80 4.50
C ALA A 316 -19.56 -22.62 5.43
N GLN A 317 -18.63 -22.15 6.25
CA GLN A 317 -18.86 -20.99 7.13
C GLN A 317 -19.14 -19.72 6.35
N LEU A 318 -18.39 -19.45 5.27
CA LEU A 318 -18.62 -18.27 4.43
C LEU A 318 -19.98 -18.33 3.71
N ARG A 319 -20.52 -19.53 3.47
CA ARG A 319 -21.90 -19.72 3.01
C ARG A 319 -22.97 -19.53 4.09
N GLY A 320 -22.59 -19.48 5.36
CA GLY A 320 -23.51 -19.44 6.49
C GLY A 320 -23.95 -20.81 7.03
N ASP A 321 -23.36 -21.90 6.54
CA ASP A 321 -23.70 -23.28 6.94
C ASP A 321 -22.91 -23.72 8.17
N ASP A 322 -23.10 -23.03 9.31
CA ASP A 322 -22.32 -23.26 10.53
C ASP A 322 -22.42 -24.71 11.07
N ARG A 323 -23.55 -25.39 10.83
CA ARG A 323 -23.74 -26.81 11.23
C ARG A 323 -22.84 -27.73 10.39
N VAL A 324 -22.82 -27.52 9.06
CA VAL A 324 -21.97 -28.31 8.15
C VAL A 324 -20.51 -28.02 8.43
N ALA A 325 -20.18 -26.76 8.70
CA ALA A 325 -18.82 -26.38 9.06
C ALA A 325 -18.33 -27.08 10.32
N GLU A 326 -19.15 -27.16 11.39
CA GLU A 326 -18.79 -27.85 12.62
C GLU A 326 -18.63 -29.37 12.42
N GLU A 327 -19.49 -30.00 11.62
CA GLU A 327 -19.34 -31.39 11.23
C GLU A 327 -18.00 -31.65 10.52
N LEU A 328 -17.65 -30.80 9.55
CA LEU A 328 -16.39 -30.91 8.82
C LEU A 328 -15.16 -30.65 9.71
N MET A 329 -15.22 -29.70 10.65
CA MET A 329 -14.18 -29.50 11.67
C MET A 329 -14.06 -30.75 12.55
N THR A 330 -15.16 -31.39 12.91
CA THR A 330 -15.15 -32.64 13.72
C THR A 330 -14.50 -33.76 12.91
N ARG A 331 -14.76 -33.87 11.60
CA ARG A 331 -14.08 -34.85 10.73
C ARG A 331 -12.59 -34.55 10.61
N ALA A 332 -12.18 -33.28 10.50
CA ALA A 332 -10.76 -32.89 10.51
C ALA A 332 -10.06 -33.33 11.80
N LEU A 333 -10.72 -33.16 12.94
CA LEU A 333 -10.20 -33.55 14.28
C LEU A 333 -10.22 -35.05 14.51
N ALA A 334 -11.02 -35.82 13.78
CA ALA A 334 -11.04 -37.28 13.85
C ALA A 334 -9.91 -37.92 13.02
N VAL A 335 -9.22 -37.19 12.19
CA VAL A 335 -8.03 -37.69 11.47
C VAL A 335 -6.92 -38.01 12.48
N LYS A 336 -6.37 -39.22 12.39
CA LYS A 336 -5.36 -39.71 13.35
C LYS A 336 -4.08 -38.84 13.32
N GLY A 337 -3.66 -38.36 14.47
CA GLY A 337 -2.47 -37.51 14.65
C GLY A 337 -2.81 -36.02 14.81
N THR A 338 -1.79 -35.22 15.10
CA THR A 338 -1.90 -33.75 15.13
C THR A 338 -1.27 -33.21 13.86
N HIS A 339 -2.06 -32.46 13.10
CA HIS A 339 -1.69 -31.89 11.80
C HIS A 339 -1.75 -30.35 11.83
N PRO A 340 -1.17 -29.62 10.87
CA PRO A 340 -1.21 -28.14 10.86
C PRO A 340 -2.61 -27.56 10.97
N SER A 341 -3.61 -28.21 10.37
CA SER A 341 -5.01 -27.75 10.42
C SER A 341 -5.79 -28.16 11.66
N THR A 342 -5.22 -28.98 12.56
CA THR A 342 -5.90 -29.47 13.79
C THR A 342 -6.23 -28.33 14.75
N LEU A 343 -5.25 -27.47 15.07
CA LEU A 343 -5.46 -26.36 16.02
C LEU A 343 -6.42 -25.30 15.47
N PRO A 344 -6.28 -24.83 14.22
CA PRO A 344 -7.27 -23.93 13.62
C PRO A 344 -8.70 -24.51 13.61
N ALA A 345 -8.87 -25.80 13.25
CA ALA A 345 -10.17 -26.45 13.25
C ALA A 345 -10.77 -26.53 14.66
N LEU A 346 -9.96 -26.83 15.67
CA LEU A 346 -10.40 -26.94 17.06
C LEU A 346 -10.80 -25.57 17.63
N THR A 347 -9.97 -24.54 17.40
CA THR A 347 -10.27 -23.16 17.84
C THR A 347 -11.55 -22.63 17.19
N GLN A 348 -11.76 -22.91 15.92
CA GLN A 348 -12.94 -22.44 15.21
C GLN A 348 -14.20 -23.24 15.64
N ARG A 349 -14.09 -24.55 15.89
CA ARG A 349 -15.20 -25.34 16.43
C ARG A 349 -15.62 -24.85 17.81
N LEU A 350 -14.65 -24.51 18.67
CA LEU A 350 -14.89 -23.88 19.97
C LEU A 350 -15.73 -22.59 19.81
N ARG A 351 -15.35 -21.70 18.89
CA ARG A 351 -16.09 -20.45 18.62
C ARG A 351 -17.52 -20.75 18.13
N THR A 352 -17.70 -21.70 17.21
CA THR A 352 -19.00 -22.11 16.69
C THR A 352 -19.90 -22.63 17.81
N ARG A 353 -19.38 -23.47 18.73
CA ARG A 353 -20.09 -24.02 19.89
C ARG A 353 -20.49 -22.94 20.91
N LEU A 354 -19.57 -21.95 21.16
CA LEU A 354 -19.89 -20.80 22.01
C LEU A 354 -21.06 -19.98 21.43
N LYS A 355 -21.02 -19.72 20.12
CA LYS A 355 -22.08 -18.99 19.40
C LYS A 355 -23.41 -19.73 19.49
N ALA A 356 -23.39 -21.05 19.40
CA ALA A 356 -24.55 -21.93 19.59
C ALA A 356 -24.95 -22.14 21.06
N ARG A 357 -24.29 -21.48 22.02
CA ARG A 357 -24.49 -21.59 23.47
C ARG A 357 -24.25 -23.00 24.05
N ARG A 358 -23.46 -23.81 23.35
CA ARG A 358 -23.05 -25.14 23.80
C ARG A 358 -21.75 -25.03 24.64
N PHE A 359 -21.89 -24.42 25.82
CA PHE A 359 -20.76 -24.00 26.65
C PHE A 359 -19.93 -25.18 27.19
N ALA A 360 -20.56 -26.30 27.54
CA ALA A 360 -19.86 -27.49 28.04
C ALA A 360 -18.98 -28.13 26.96
N GLU A 361 -19.48 -28.22 25.73
CA GLU A 361 -18.72 -28.74 24.60
C GLU A 361 -17.57 -27.78 24.20
N ALA A 362 -17.79 -26.46 24.25
CA ALA A 362 -16.76 -25.47 24.04
C ALA A 362 -15.66 -25.52 25.11
N ALA A 363 -16.04 -25.77 26.39
CA ALA A 363 -15.08 -26.00 27.47
C ALA A 363 -14.23 -27.25 27.22
N GLY A 364 -14.83 -28.32 26.68
CA GLY A 364 -14.12 -29.54 26.26
C GLY A 364 -13.09 -29.25 25.14
N ASP A 365 -13.46 -28.42 24.16
CA ASP A 365 -12.54 -28.01 23.09
C ASP A 365 -11.38 -27.18 23.64
N LEU A 366 -11.60 -26.23 24.56
CA LEU A 366 -10.57 -25.49 25.23
C LEU A 366 -9.60 -26.35 26.04
N ALA A 367 -10.18 -27.34 26.78
CA ALA A 367 -9.39 -28.31 27.53
C ALA A 367 -8.49 -29.16 26.59
N LEU A 368 -9.04 -29.55 25.44
CA LEU A 368 -8.29 -30.28 24.43
C LEU A 368 -7.14 -29.43 23.83
N LEU A 369 -7.39 -28.15 23.49
CA LEU A 369 -6.34 -27.22 23.05
C LEU A 369 -5.18 -27.13 24.04
N ARG A 370 -5.51 -26.95 25.34
CA ARG A 370 -4.52 -26.88 26.43
C ARG A 370 -3.72 -28.18 26.59
N LYS A 371 -4.34 -29.30 26.30
CA LYS A 371 -3.71 -30.62 26.40
C LYS A 371 -2.72 -30.87 25.26
N ILE A 372 -3.12 -30.58 24.01
CA ILE A 372 -2.33 -30.95 22.83
C ILE A 372 -1.29 -29.90 22.44
N ALA A 373 -1.52 -28.63 22.78
CA ALA A 373 -0.65 -27.52 22.37
C ALA A 373 -0.53 -26.43 23.45
N PRO A 374 -0.08 -26.75 24.68
CA PRO A 374 -0.15 -25.86 25.86
C PRO A 374 0.66 -24.55 25.71
N LYS A 375 1.61 -24.49 24.76
CA LYS A 375 2.46 -23.34 24.48
C LYS A 375 2.15 -22.66 23.15
N ASP A 376 1.11 -23.12 22.45
CA ASP A 376 0.75 -22.58 21.15
C ASP A 376 -0.20 -21.39 21.29
N ARG A 377 -0.13 -20.46 20.33
CA ARG A 377 -1.00 -19.29 20.25
C ARG A 377 -2.49 -19.65 20.21
N ALA A 378 -2.86 -20.82 19.68
CA ALA A 378 -4.24 -21.32 19.67
C ALA A 378 -4.87 -21.42 21.07
N VAL A 379 -4.09 -21.69 22.13
CA VAL A 379 -4.58 -21.68 23.52
C VAL A 379 -4.98 -20.28 23.97
N LEU A 380 -4.20 -19.28 23.56
CA LEU A 380 -4.49 -17.88 23.84
C LEU A 380 -5.79 -17.47 23.14
N GLU A 381 -5.91 -17.70 21.85
CA GLU A 381 -7.11 -17.40 21.06
C GLU A 381 -8.35 -18.15 21.56
N GLY A 382 -8.22 -19.43 21.87
CA GLY A 382 -9.29 -20.25 22.42
C GLY A 382 -9.74 -19.77 23.81
N SER A 383 -8.78 -19.39 24.68
CA SER A 383 -9.09 -18.85 26.01
C SER A 383 -9.79 -17.49 25.93
N LEU A 384 -9.35 -16.63 25.02
CA LEU A 384 -9.97 -15.33 24.78
C LEU A 384 -11.40 -15.48 24.22
N ALA A 385 -11.57 -16.34 23.20
CA ALA A 385 -12.88 -16.63 22.64
C ALA A 385 -13.84 -17.21 23.71
N TYR A 386 -13.35 -18.14 24.52
CA TYR A 386 -14.15 -18.71 25.60
C TYR A 386 -14.55 -17.66 26.65
N ALA A 387 -13.58 -16.83 27.08
CA ALA A 387 -13.83 -15.78 28.06
C ALA A 387 -14.87 -14.75 27.58
N THR A 388 -14.72 -14.27 26.33
CA THR A 388 -15.65 -13.29 25.74
C THR A 388 -17.03 -13.89 25.49
N GLY A 389 -17.10 -15.15 25.07
CA GLY A 389 -18.38 -15.90 24.95
C GLY A 389 -19.08 -16.09 26.29
N MET A 390 -18.33 -16.44 27.34
CA MET A 390 -18.89 -16.60 28.71
C MET A 390 -19.30 -15.24 29.29
N LEU A 391 -18.55 -14.16 28.99
CA LEU A 391 -18.91 -12.82 29.45
C LEU A 391 -20.21 -12.34 28.77
N ALA A 392 -20.37 -12.58 27.48
CA ALA A 392 -21.62 -12.31 26.75
C ALA A 392 -22.81 -13.12 27.29
N ALA A 393 -22.55 -14.30 27.82
CA ALA A 393 -23.54 -15.14 28.50
C ALA A 393 -23.80 -14.75 29.97
N GLY A 394 -23.14 -13.74 30.52
CA GLY A 394 -23.27 -13.26 31.89
C GLY A 394 -22.42 -14.01 32.90
N ASN A 395 -21.55 -14.94 32.49
CA ASN A 395 -20.71 -15.73 33.41
C ASN A 395 -19.29 -15.14 33.52
N ALA A 396 -19.19 -14.05 34.27
CA ALA A 396 -17.92 -13.35 34.52
C ALA A 396 -16.88 -14.24 35.26
N THR A 397 -17.32 -15.17 36.08
CA THR A 397 -16.42 -16.08 36.84
C THR A 397 -15.68 -17.02 35.88
N ALA A 398 -16.38 -17.64 34.94
CA ALA A 398 -15.79 -18.52 33.94
C ALA A 398 -14.88 -17.72 32.99
N ALA A 399 -15.27 -16.49 32.63
CA ALA A 399 -14.46 -15.61 31.82
C ALA A 399 -13.11 -15.28 32.50
N LEU A 400 -13.14 -14.84 33.78
CA LEU A 400 -11.92 -14.54 34.54
C LEU A 400 -11.01 -15.77 34.68
N SER A 401 -11.62 -16.96 34.99
CA SER A 401 -10.87 -18.21 35.07
C SER A 401 -10.13 -18.53 33.78
N ALA A 402 -10.78 -18.37 32.62
CA ALA A 402 -10.16 -18.62 31.31
C ALA A 402 -9.04 -17.63 31.00
N LEU A 403 -9.22 -16.33 31.28
CA LEU A 403 -8.22 -15.30 31.05
C LEU A 403 -7.00 -15.44 31.97
N ASN A 404 -7.21 -15.85 33.23
CA ASN A 404 -6.13 -16.00 34.22
C ASN A 404 -5.35 -17.30 34.04
N SER A 405 -5.87 -18.27 33.32
CA SER A 405 -5.21 -19.54 33.06
C SER A 405 -4.17 -19.49 31.94
N VAL A 406 -4.09 -18.39 31.19
CA VAL A 406 -3.11 -18.22 30.12
C VAL A 406 -1.76 -17.78 30.72
N PRO A 407 -0.67 -18.50 30.45
CA PRO A 407 0.66 -18.12 30.92
C PRO A 407 1.10 -16.77 30.33
N ARG A 408 1.61 -15.87 31.18
CA ARG A 408 2.03 -14.51 30.76
C ARG A 408 3.12 -14.51 29.68
N ASN A 409 4.00 -15.49 29.68
CA ASN A 409 5.06 -15.62 28.69
C ASN A 409 4.59 -15.98 27.27
N LEU A 410 3.31 -16.24 27.09
CA LEU A 410 2.68 -16.41 25.77
C LEU A 410 2.10 -15.11 25.22
N LEU A 411 1.95 -14.07 26.05
CA LEU A 411 1.38 -12.80 25.68
C LEU A 411 2.47 -11.86 25.16
N ASN A 412 2.25 -11.26 24.00
CA ASN A 412 3.00 -10.08 23.57
C ASN A 412 2.35 -8.80 24.12
N ASP A 413 2.97 -7.64 23.92
CA ASP A 413 2.46 -6.36 24.45
C ASP A 413 1.03 -6.03 23.99
N TYR A 414 0.64 -6.45 22.79
CA TYR A 414 -0.73 -6.27 22.29
C TYR A 414 -1.71 -7.21 22.98
N ASP A 415 -1.35 -8.48 23.11
CA ASP A 415 -2.15 -9.49 23.79
C ASP A 415 -2.35 -9.13 25.28
N GLU A 416 -1.31 -8.59 25.93
CA GLU A 416 -1.41 -8.10 27.33
C GLU A 416 -2.49 -7.03 27.47
N ALA A 417 -2.57 -6.07 26.56
CA ALA A 417 -3.60 -5.02 26.55
C ALA A 417 -5.00 -5.61 26.33
N GLU A 418 -5.17 -6.52 25.37
CA GLU A 418 -6.44 -7.20 25.09
C GLU A 418 -6.91 -8.03 26.27
N PHE A 419 -6.04 -8.85 26.85
CA PHE A 419 -6.38 -9.68 28.00
C PHE A 419 -6.68 -8.85 29.27
N ALA A 420 -5.93 -7.80 29.52
CA ALA A 420 -6.19 -6.87 30.61
C ALA A 420 -7.55 -6.17 30.45
N TYR A 421 -7.86 -5.73 29.22
CA TYR A 421 -9.16 -5.15 28.90
C TYR A 421 -10.31 -6.09 29.24
N TRP A 422 -10.25 -7.32 28.77
CA TRP A 422 -11.31 -8.31 29.01
C TRP A 422 -11.40 -8.76 30.47
N ARG A 423 -10.29 -8.78 31.23
CA ARG A 423 -10.32 -8.95 32.69
C ARG A 423 -11.06 -7.80 33.37
N ALA A 424 -10.78 -6.56 32.95
CA ALA A 424 -11.47 -5.39 33.47
C ALA A 424 -12.98 -5.45 33.16
N ARG A 425 -13.38 -5.83 31.93
CA ARG A 425 -14.77 -6.05 31.53
C ARG A 425 -15.47 -7.10 32.41
N ALA A 426 -14.79 -8.18 32.73
CA ALA A 426 -15.33 -9.24 33.60
C ALA A 426 -15.46 -8.80 35.06
N LEU A 427 -14.70 -7.81 35.51
CA LEU A 427 -14.74 -7.23 36.85
C LEU A 427 -15.80 -6.13 37.02
N GLU A 428 -16.29 -5.51 35.94
CA GLU A 428 -17.16 -4.31 36.01
C GLU A 428 -18.32 -4.43 37.00
N LYS A 429 -19.04 -5.56 36.98
CA LYS A 429 -20.17 -5.78 37.86
C LYS A 429 -19.81 -6.45 39.19
N ARG A 430 -18.67 -7.10 39.27
CA ARG A 430 -18.25 -7.93 40.40
C ARG A 430 -17.38 -7.17 41.41
N ASP A 431 -16.42 -6.38 40.89
CA ASP A 431 -15.50 -5.57 41.67
C ASP A 431 -15.15 -4.30 40.85
N PRO A 432 -16.04 -3.29 40.84
CA PRO A 432 -15.85 -2.08 40.08
C PRO A 432 -14.51 -1.36 40.36
N PRO A 433 -14.03 -1.27 41.62
CA PRO A 433 -12.72 -0.69 41.91
C PRO A 433 -11.56 -1.45 41.27
N ALA A 434 -11.60 -2.78 41.23
CA ALA A 434 -10.60 -3.60 40.54
C ALA A 434 -10.69 -3.42 39.02
N ALA A 435 -11.90 -3.30 38.45
CA ALA A 435 -12.09 -3.02 37.02
C ALA A 435 -11.40 -1.70 36.64
N VAL A 436 -11.61 -0.63 37.40
CA VAL A 436 -10.96 0.68 37.16
C VAL A 436 -9.43 0.58 37.21
N ARG A 437 -8.89 -0.13 38.21
CA ARG A 437 -7.43 -0.36 38.29
C ARG A 437 -6.91 -1.10 37.07
N THR A 438 -7.61 -2.14 36.65
CA THR A 438 -7.20 -2.97 35.49
C THR A 438 -7.33 -2.20 34.16
N TYR A 439 -8.35 -1.37 33.95
CA TYR A 439 -8.40 -0.46 32.80
C TYR A 439 -7.23 0.52 32.76
N ARG A 440 -6.82 1.06 33.91
CA ARG A 440 -5.63 1.92 33.98
C ARG A 440 -4.34 1.18 33.61
N GLU A 441 -4.24 -0.11 33.89
CA GLU A 441 -3.13 -0.95 33.41
C GLU A 441 -3.13 -1.09 31.88
N VAL A 442 -4.31 -1.24 31.25
CA VAL A 442 -4.41 -1.25 29.78
C VAL A 442 -3.82 0.02 29.16
N LEU A 443 -4.09 1.19 29.78
CA LEU A 443 -3.56 2.47 29.28
C LEU A 443 -2.04 2.56 29.37
N LYS A 444 -1.38 1.82 30.27
CA LYS A 444 0.08 1.79 30.44
C LYS A 444 0.77 0.80 29.50
N ALA A 445 0.04 -0.04 28.75
CA ALA A 445 0.63 -0.99 27.81
C ALA A 445 1.52 -0.27 26.79
N LYS A 446 2.67 -0.85 26.43
CA LYS A 446 3.64 -0.20 25.54
C LYS A 446 3.14 -0.14 24.10
N ALA A 447 2.56 -1.22 23.61
CA ALA A 447 2.08 -1.28 22.23
C ALA A 447 0.88 -0.35 21.98
N PRO A 448 0.78 0.29 20.81
CA PRO A 448 -0.44 0.92 20.36
C PRO A 448 -1.54 -0.15 20.26
N SER A 449 -2.70 0.10 20.83
CA SER A 449 -3.81 -0.84 20.80
C SER A 449 -5.13 -0.11 20.93
N HIS A 450 -6.11 -0.47 20.06
CA HIS A 450 -7.48 0.03 20.16
C HIS A 450 -8.14 -0.34 21.50
N PHE A 451 -7.66 -1.35 22.24
CA PHE A 451 -8.12 -1.63 23.57
C PHE A 451 -7.80 -0.52 24.59
N LYS A 452 -6.78 0.29 24.34
CA LYS A 452 -6.54 1.53 25.12
C LYS A 452 -7.69 2.51 24.94
N GLU A 453 -8.14 2.70 23.72
CA GLU A 453 -9.27 3.58 23.44
C GLU A 453 -10.56 3.04 24.05
N PHE A 454 -10.84 1.75 23.90
CA PHE A 454 -11.98 1.12 24.57
C PHE A 454 -11.89 1.25 26.10
N ALA A 455 -10.68 1.18 26.69
CA ALA A 455 -10.48 1.39 28.12
C ALA A 455 -10.73 2.85 28.54
N ARG A 456 -10.27 3.84 27.74
CA ARG A 456 -10.56 5.27 28.00
C ARG A 456 -12.05 5.55 28.01
N LEU A 457 -12.77 5.05 27.01
CA LEU A 457 -14.22 5.17 26.91
C LEU A 457 -14.94 4.59 28.15
N ARG A 458 -14.44 3.47 28.68
CA ARG A 458 -14.98 2.83 29.90
C ARG A 458 -14.66 3.57 31.18
N LEU A 459 -13.50 4.21 31.24
CA LEU A 459 -13.11 5.02 32.40
C LEU A 459 -13.79 6.38 32.45
N HIS A 460 -14.43 6.81 31.36
CA HIS A 460 -14.89 8.20 31.18
C HIS A 460 -13.77 9.19 31.50
N ASP A 461 -12.52 8.85 31.08
CA ASP A 461 -11.33 9.61 31.43
C ASP A 461 -11.28 10.89 30.58
N PRO A 462 -11.42 12.08 31.17
CA PRO A 462 -11.34 13.32 30.43
C PRO A 462 -9.91 13.55 29.93
N GLU A 463 -9.79 14.41 28.93
CA GLU A 463 -8.60 14.79 28.19
C GLU A 463 -7.31 14.77 29.03
N LYS A 464 -6.24 14.19 28.45
CA LYS A 464 -4.89 14.24 29.00
C LYS A 464 -4.54 15.67 29.47
N GLN A 465 -4.03 15.81 30.68
CA GLN A 465 -3.49 17.09 31.16
C GLN A 465 -2.12 17.37 30.50
N LEU A 466 -2.12 17.53 29.16
CA LEU A 466 -0.91 17.68 28.35
C LEU A 466 -0.03 18.85 28.81
N LYS A 467 -0.63 19.96 29.30
CA LYS A 467 0.12 21.09 29.81
C LYS A 467 0.95 20.72 31.04
N THR A 468 0.37 19.96 31.98
CA THR A 468 1.08 19.51 33.20
C THR A 468 2.16 18.51 32.84
N LEU A 469 1.88 17.61 31.90
CA LEU A 469 2.83 16.60 31.40
C LEU A 469 4.01 17.29 30.70
N ALA A 470 3.77 18.27 29.83
CA ALA A 470 4.80 19.06 29.17
C ALA A 470 5.71 19.79 30.17
N ALA A 471 5.13 20.40 31.21
CA ALA A 471 5.90 21.05 32.28
C ALA A 471 6.81 20.06 33.04
N ASN A 472 6.33 18.82 33.25
CA ASN A 472 7.16 17.79 33.88
C ASN A 472 8.27 17.31 32.94
N TYR A 473 8.02 17.19 31.64
CA TYR A 473 9.00 16.80 30.63
C TYR A 473 10.12 17.86 30.52
N ARG A 474 9.81 19.14 30.62
CA ARG A 474 10.82 20.23 30.65
C ARG A 474 11.87 20.11 31.75
N ARG A 475 11.58 19.34 32.80
CA ARG A 475 12.54 19.12 33.94
C ARG A 475 13.51 17.97 33.62
N ARG A 476 13.30 17.22 32.58
CA ARG A 476 14.16 16.09 32.14
C ARG A 476 14.90 16.50 30.87
N PRO A 477 16.24 16.53 30.86
CA PRO A 477 17.01 17.00 29.69
C PRO A 477 16.73 16.24 28.40
N ASP A 478 16.59 14.92 28.49
CA ASP A 478 16.28 14.03 27.37
C ASP A 478 14.90 14.31 26.75
N TYR A 479 13.90 14.62 27.57
CA TYR A 479 12.54 14.96 27.10
C TYR A 479 12.47 16.42 26.63
N ALA A 480 13.16 17.34 27.30
CA ALA A 480 13.23 18.72 26.85
C ALA A 480 13.85 18.83 25.47
N ALA A 481 14.89 18.05 25.18
CA ALA A 481 15.49 17.96 23.84
C ALA A 481 14.51 17.51 22.77
N VAL A 482 13.58 16.59 23.07
CA VAL A 482 12.52 16.18 22.14
C VAL A 482 11.50 17.29 21.90
N LEU A 483 11.08 18.00 22.96
CA LEU A 483 10.14 19.12 22.86
C LEU A 483 10.68 20.28 22.01
N ASP A 484 12.01 20.47 21.99
CA ASP A 484 12.70 21.58 21.29
C ASP A 484 13.27 21.14 19.93
N LEU A 485 12.98 19.92 19.47
CA LEU A 485 13.54 19.36 18.26
C LEU A 485 13.15 20.17 17.02
N LYS A 486 14.15 20.61 16.26
CA LYS A 486 14.01 21.36 15.02
C LYS A 486 14.96 20.80 13.95
N PRO A 487 14.59 20.88 12.65
CA PRO A 487 15.52 20.55 11.58
C PRO A 487 16.65 21.57 11.50
N THR A 488 17.80 21.17 11.00
CA THR A 488 18.84 22.10 10.58
C THR A 488 18.42 22.86 9.33
N ALA A 489 19.02 24.02 9.10
CA ALA A 489 18.69 24.83 7.92
C ALA A 489 19.03 24.10 6.63
N LEU A 490 18.12 24.12 5.68
CA LEU A 490 18.36 23.64 4.31
C LEU A 490 19.15 24.67 3.51
N PRO A 491 19.84 24.27 2.42
CA PRO A 491 20.51 25.20 1.50
C PRO A 491 19.54 26.27 0.96
N ARG A 492 19.99 27.53 0.96
CA ARG A 492 19.17 28.69 0.55
C ARG A 492 20.03 29.76 -0.10
N PHE A 493 19.44 30.52 -1.03
CA PHE A 493 20.07 31.76 -1.53
C PHE A 493 20.16 32.82 -0.41
N PRO A 494 21.18 33.70 -0.45
CA PRO A 494 22.34 33.71 -1.34
C PRO A 494 23.51 32.82 -0.86
N ASN A 495 23.35 32.06 0.22
CA ASN A 495 24.44 31.37 0.91
C ASN A 495 24.77 29.98 0.33
N VAL A 496 24.01 29.53 -0.70
CA VAL A 496 24.28 28.27 -1.37
C VAL A 496 25.57 28.38 -2.21
N LYS A 497 26.42 27.35 -2.13
CA LYS A 497 27.66 27.29 -2.90
C LYS A 497 27.37 26.85 -4.35
N THR A 498 28.07 27.46 -5.30
CA THR A 498 27.91 27.16 -6.74
C THR A 498 28.58 25.85 -7.17
N ASP A 499 29.54 25.38 -6.37
CA ASP A 499 30.25 24.11 -6.57
C ASP A 499 29.53 22.90 -5.92
N ASP A 500 28.36 23.13 -5.30
CA ASP A 500 27.48 22.08 -4.72
C ASP A 500 26.17 22.04 -5.55
N PRO A 501 26.12 21.27 -6.64
CA PRO A 501 24.93 21.19 -7.50
C PRO A 501 23.69 20.71 -6.78
N ASP A 502 23.84 19.80 -5.83
CA ASP A 502 22.72 19.26 -5.07
C ASP A 502 22.13 20.30 -4.09
N ALA A 503 22.99 21.12 -3.49
CA ALA A 503 22.55 22.26 -2.68
C ALA A 503 21.85 23.33 -3.53
N LEU A 504 22.31 23.56 -4.76
CA LEU A 504 21.65 24.45 -5.72
C LEU A 504 20.24 23.96 -6.06
N LEU A 505 20.06 22.68 -6.37
CA LEU A 505 18.72 22.09 -6.62
C LEU A 505 17.79 22.33 -5.44
N MET A 506 18.24 22.07 -4.20
CA MET A 506 17.44 22.33 -3.00
C MET A 506 17.11 23.82 -2.84
N ALA A 507 18.05 24.73 -3.07
CA ALA A 507 17.80 26.18 -3.01
C ALA A 507 16.83 26.67 -4.09
N MET A 508 16.82 26.04 -5.26
CA MET A 508 15.85 26.26 -6.36
C MET A 508 14.47 25.65 -6.06
N GLY A 509 14.31 24.88 -5.00
CA GLY A 509 13.06 24.14 -4.71
C GLY A 509 12.90 22.84 -5.50
N LEU A 510 13.92 22.39 -6.24
CA LEU A 510 13.96 21.13 -7.00
C LEU A 510 14.40 19.96 -6.08
N HIS A 511 13.71 19.80 -4.96
CA HIS A 511 14.05 18.77 -3.96
C HIS A 511 13.85 17.35 -4.49
N ASP A 512 12.89 17.14 -5.38
CA ASP A 512 12.63 15.88 -6.08
C ASP A 512 13.86 15.37 -6.84
N GLU A 513 14.57 16.27 -7.48
CA GLU A 513 15.82 15.97 -8.20
C GLU A 513 17.03 15.75 -7.28
N ALA A 514 16.93 16.23 -6.04
CA ALA A 514 17.99 16.15 -5.04
C ALA A 514 17.84 14.97 -4.06
N VAL A 515 16.85 14.06 -4.26
CA VAL A 515 16.58 12.94 -3.31
C VAL A 515 17.81 12.10 -2.98
N PRO A 516 18.64 11.64 -3.95
CA PRO A 516 19.85 10.87 -3.62
C PRO A 516 20.85 11.66 -2.78
N ALA A 517 20.98 12.95 -3.04
CA ALA A 517 21.85 13.84 -2.30
C ALA A 517 21.34 14.14 -0.89
N ILE A 518 20.03 14.32 -0.73
CA ILE A 518 19.37 14.45 0.59
C ILE A 518 19.68 13.21 1.44
N GLU A 519 19.54 12.03 0.86
CA GLU A 519 19.82 10.77 1.55
C GLU A 519 21.29 10.58 1.94
N LYS A 520 22.20 11.12 1.16
CA LYS A 520 23.65 11.10 1.43
C LYS A 520 24.08 12.18 2.42
N ARG A 521 23.48 13.38 2.34
CA ARG A 521 23.87 14.56 3.14
C ARG A 521 23.50 14.43 4.60
N TRP A 522 22.33 13.90 4.91
CA TRP A 522 21.84 13.74 6.29
C TRP A 522 21.62 12.28 6.63
N GLY A 523 22.15 11.87 7.77
CA GLY A 523 21.95 10.53 8.33
C GLY A 523 20.54 10.33 8.89
N LEU A 524 20.30 9.10 9.36
CA LEU A 524 19.09 8.75 10.12
C LEU A 524 19.27 8.98 11.64
N ARG A 525 20.45 9.44 12.08
CA ARG A 525 20.86 9.78 13.44
C ARG A 525 21.98 10.80 13.39
N PRO A 526 22.09 11.73 14.34
CA PRO A 526 21.20 12.00 15.49
C PRO A 526 19.84 12.61 15.09
N PRO A 527 18.90 12.77 16.05
CA PRO A 527 17.56 13.28 15.77
C PRO A 527 17.46 14.56 14.93
N PRO A 528 18.27 15.61 15.14
CA PRO A 528 18.20 16.82 14.30
C PRO A 528 18.52 16.56 12.82
N GLU A 529 19.50 15.69 12.52
CA GLU A 529 19.82 15.30 11.13
C GLU A 529 18.71 14.46 10.52
N ALA A 530 18.22 13.46 11.26
CA ALA A 530 17.12 12.61 10.82
C ALA A 530 15.84 13.41 10.53
N LEU A 531 15.54 14.42 11.37
CA LEU A 531 14.41 15.33 11.15
C LEU A 531 14.65 16.20 9.92
N THR A 532 15.86 16.69 9.69
CA THR A 532 16.22 17.48 8.50
C THR A 532 16.07 16.64 7.24
N ARG A 533 16.57 15.40 7.27
CA ARG A 533 16.41 14.46 6.18
C ARG A 533 14.92 14.19 5.89
N ALA A 534 14.11 13.89 6.91
CA ALA A 534 12.69 13.66 6.76
C ALA A 534 11.97 14.87 6.17
N TYR A 535 12.31 16.08 6.64
CA TYR A 535 11.73 17.33 6.15
C TYR A 535 12.12 17.61 4.69
N ALA A 536 13.40 17.47 4.32
CA ALA A 536 13.87 17.66 2.95
C ALA A 536 13.22 16.64 1.99
N LEU A 537 13.10 15.37 2.41
CA LEU A 537 12.39 14.33 1.64
C LEU A 537 10.88 14.62 1.53
N HIS A 538 10.29 15.25 2.54
CA HIS A 538 8.90 15.70 2.48
C HIS A 538 8.70 16.77 1.40
N LEU A 539 9.57 17.76 1.36
CA LEU A 539 9.58 18.80 0.31
C LEU A 539 9.82 18.20 -1.08
N ALA A 540 10.59 17.12 -1.16
CA ALA A 540 10.83 16.37 -2.40
C ALA A 540 9.63 15.54 -2.88
N GLY A 541 8.52 15.47 -2.12
CA GLY A 541 7.43 14.56 -2.41
C GLY A 541 7.76 13.07 -2.21
N ALA A 542 8.97 12.75 -1.70
CA ALA A 542 9.43 11.39 -1.43
C ALA A 542 8.80 10.83 -0.13
N SER A 543 7.48 10.70 -0.14
CA SER A 543 6.62 10.44 1.01
C SER A 543 7.06 9.24 1.85
N LYS A 544 7.24 8.08 1.23
CA LYS A 544 7.67 6.85 1.89
C LYS A 544 9.03 6.98 2.57
N LYS A 545 9.99 7.62 1.90
CA LYS A 545 11.33 7.87 2.44
C LYS A 545 11.29 8.87 3.59
N SER A 546 10.47 9.92 3.49
CA SER A 546 10.25 10.91 4.54
C SER A 546 9.66 10.26 5.81
N ILE A 547 8.55 9.51 5.66
CA ILE A 547 7.89 8.80 6.76
C ILE A 547 8.86 7.78 7.38
N TYR A 548 9.61 7.04 6.57
CA TYR A 548 10.61 6.10 7.09
C TYR A 548 11.68 6.81 7.93
N ALA A 549 12.22 7.93 7.46
CA ALA A 549 13.25 8.68 8.17
C ALA A 549 12.74 9.18 9.54
N ILE A 550 11.51 9.71 9.60
CA ILE A 550 10.92 10.18 10.86
C ILE A 550 10.56 9.01 11.79
N GLU A 551 10.06 7.88 11.28
CA GLU A 551 9.78 6.68 12.08
C GLU A 551 11.08 6.09 12.69
N VAL A 552 12.20 6.13 11.95
CA VAL A 552 13.52 5.72 12.48
C VAL A 552 13.98 6.67 13.57
N MET A 553 13.81 7.98 13.37
CA MET A 553 14.12 9.00 14.41
C MET A 553 13.34 8.75 15.69
N MET A 554 12.05 8.38 15.58
CA MET A 554 11.20 8.10 16.74
C MET A 554 11.73 6.98 17.64
N LYS A 555 12.58 6.08 17.13
CA LYS A 555 13.25 5.05 17.95
C LYS A 555 14.29 5.65 18.93
N SER A 556 14.68 6.91 18.74
CA SER A 556 15.57 7.66 19.62
C SER A 556 14.83 8.48 20.69
N VAL A 557 13.51 8.58 20.58
CA VAL A 557 12.64 9.24 21.56
C VAL A 557 12.42 8.28 22.73
N PRO A 558 12.45 8.74 23.99
CA PRO A 558 12.16 7.90 25.15
C PRO A 558 10.82 7.16 25.00
N GLY A 559 10.80 5.85 25.31
CA GLY A 559 9.65 5.00 25.04
C GLY A 559 8.39 5.33 25.84
N ASP A 560 8.52 6.10 26.92
CA ASP A 560 7.43 6.63 27.74
C ASP A 560 7.08 8.11 27.43
N PHE A 561 7.69 8.69 26.37
CA PHE A 561 7.35 10.03 25.89
C PHE A 561 5.97 10.03 25.25
N ASP A 562 5.11 10.97 25.64
CA ASP A 562 3.78 11.09 25.06
C ASP A 562 3.85 11.69 23.64
N PRO A 563 3.43 10.94 22.59
CA PRO A 563 3.52 11.41 21.21
C PRO A 563 2.74 12.70 20.91
N ASP A 564 1.72 13.04 21.72
CA ASP A 564 0.91 14.25 21.53
C ASP A 564 1.69 15.52 21.89
N LEU A 565 2.81 15.38 22.61
CA LEU A 565 3.73 16.47 22.94
C LEU A 565 4.88 16.66 21.95
N LEU A 566 4.98 15.83 20.91
CA LEU A 566 5.95 16.03 19.83
C LEU A 566 5.76 17.38 19.15
N PRO A 567 6.84 18.04 18.70
CA PRO A 567 6.73 19.24 17.89
C PRO A 567 5.79 19.07 16.72
N GLU A 568 5.05 20.11 16.36
CA GLU A 568 4.04 20.05 15.29
C GLU A 568 4.62 19.53 13.97
N LEU A 569 5.82 20.00 13.58
CA LEU A 569 6.49 19.51 12.38
C LEU A 569 6.72 18.00 12.43
N VAL A 570 7.15 17.44 13.56
CA VAL A 570 7.38 16.01 13.73
C VAL A 570 6.06 15.24 13.56
N ARG A 571 4.97 15.72 14.19
CA ARG A 571 3.65 15.11 14.06
C ARG A 571 3.14 15.17 12.62
N ARG A 572 3.31 16.30 11.92
CA ARG A 572 2.92 16.46 10.51
C ARG A 572 3.76 15.60 9.56
N LEU A 573 5.04 15.35 9.84
CA LEU A 573 5.88 14.44 9.06
C LEU A 573 5.52 12.96 9.30
N LEU A 574 5.08 12.59 10.51
CA LEU A 574 4.57 11.24 10.80
C LEU A 574 3.21 10.98 10.14
N TYR A 575 2.37 12.02 10.04
CA TYR A 575 1.01 11.95 9.51
C TYR A 575 0.79 13.04 8.44
N PRO A 576 1.50 12.97 7.30
CA PRO A 576 1.41 13.99 6.25
C PRO A 576 0.11 13.87 5.45
N ARG A 577 -0.32 14.98 4.83
CA ARG A 577 -1.52 15.08 3.99
C ARG A 577 -1.16 15.15 2.50
N TYR A 578 -0.37 14.19 2.01
CA TYR A 578 -0.11 14.12 0.57
C TYR A 578 -1.41 13.87 -0.21
N PHE A 579 -1.52 14.45 -1.40
CA PHE A 579 -2.65 14.31 -2.31
C PHE A 579 -4.00 14.79 -1.73
N TYR A 580 -4.00 15.59 -0.66
CA TYR A 580 -5.23 15.96 0.06
C TYR A 580 -6.26 16.66 -0.79
N GLY A 581 -5.87 17.47 -1.79
CA GLY A 581 -6.79 18.12 -2.72
C GLY A 581 -7.65 17.11 -3.49
N PHE A 582 -7.06 16.02 -3.99
CA PHE A 582 -7.79 14.94 -4.65
C PHE A 582 -8.65 14.16 -3.64
N ILE A 583 -8.08 13.86 -2.47
CA ILE A 583 -8.77 13.13 -1.40
C ILE A 583 -10.04 13.89 -0.97
N ALA A 584 -9.93 15.19 -0.70
CA ALA A 584 -11.06 16.01 -0.26
C ALA A 584 -12.16 16.13 -1.34
N ALA A 585 -11.75 16.28 -2.61
CA ALA A 585 -12.68 16.39 -3.73
C ALA A 585 -13.48 15.08 -3.93
N ASP A 586 -12.79 13.93 -3.99
CA ASP A 586 -13.44 12.65 -4.21
C ASP A 586 -14.19 12.16 -2.97
N ALA A 587 -13.67 12.40 -1.76
CA ALA A 587 -14.39 12.11 -0.52
C ALA A 587 -15.74 12.87 -0.44
N LYS A 588 -15.76 14.14 -0.87
CA LYS A 588 -17.00 14.91 -0.98
C LYS A 588 -17.93 14.34 -2.05
N SER A 589 -17.39 13.94 -3.20
CA SER A 589 -18.19 13.41 -4.32
C SER A 589 -18.86 12.09 -4.00
N PHE A 590 -18.22 11.25 -3.18
CA PHE A 590 -18.71 9.91 -2.79
C PHE A 590 -19.20 9.85 -1.34
N GLU A 591 -19.37 10.98 -0.66
CA GLU A 591 -19.89 11.04 0.71
C GLU A 591 -19.14 10.12 1.68
N THR A 592 -17.79 10.10 1.60
CA THR A 592 -16.93 9.28 2.47
C THR A 592 -16.05 10.15 3.37
N ASP A 593 -15.48 9.54 4.41
CA ASP A 593 -14.61 10.22 5.38
C ASP A 593 -13.19 10.42 4.82
N PRO A 594 -12.76 11.65 4.49
CA PRO A 594 -11.43 11.91 3.96
C PRO A 594 -10.31 11.54 4.95
N THR A 595 -10.59 11.58 6.24
CA THR A 595 -9.61 11.22 7.28
C THR A 595 -9.38 9.72 7.31
N LEU A 596 -10.42 8.91 7.10
CA LEU A 596 -10.29 7.47 6.98
C LEU A 596 -9.51 7.07 5.72
N LEU A 597 -9.78 7.76 4.59
CA LEU A 597 -9.04 7.53 3.35
C LEU A 597 -7.55 7.87 3.50
N LEU A 598 -7.20 8.97 4.18
CA LEU A 598 -5.82 9.32 4.53
C LEU A 598 -5.15 8.25 5.41
N ALA A 599 -5.86 7.78 6.44
CA ALA A 599 -5.34 6.78 7.36
C ALA A 599 -5.06 5.45 6.64
N ILE A 600 -5.97 5.01 5.78
CA ILE A 600 -5.78 3.81 4.96
C ILE A 600 -4.59 3.99 4.02
N MET A 601 -4.52 5.09 3.26
CA MET A 601 -3.43 5.36 2.33
C MET A 601 -2.05 5.37 3.00
N ARG A 602 -1.99 5.92 4.23
CA ARG A 602 -0.76 5.90 5.02
C ARG A 602 -0.31 4.49 5.36
N GLU A 603 -1.22 3.62 5.76
CA GLU A 603 -0.90 2.25 6.16
C GLU A 603 -0.64 1.32 4.97
N GLU A 604 -1.29 1.56 3.83
CA GLU A 604 -1.12 0.77 2.60
C GLU A 604 0.23 1.04 1.90
N SER A 605 0.58 2.29 1.70
CA SER A 605 1.73 2.65 0.86
C SER A 605 2.71 3.66 1.49
N ARG A 606 2.37 4.28 2.61
CA ARG A 606 3.02 5.52 3.08
C ARG A 606 3.03 6.60 1.99
N PHE A 607 1.92 6.70 1.26
CA PHE A 607 1.74 7.63 0.14
C PHE A 607 2.73 7.43 -1.02
N ASP A 608 3.26 6.23 -1.20
CA ASP A 608 4.08 5.87 -2.36
C ASP A 608 3.16 5.49 -3.54
N PRO A 609 3.06 6.33 -4.59
CA PRO A 609 2.17 6.03 -5.71
C PRO A 609 2.64 4.82 -6.54
N ARG A 610 3.92 4.45 -6.44
CA ARG A 610 4.49 3.28 -7.12
C ARG A 610 4.61 2.04 -6.23
N ALA A 611 3.98 2.06 -5.05
CA ALA A 611 3.98 0.91 -4.16
C ALA A 611 3.32 -0.31 -4.82
N LYS A 612 3.95 -1.46 -4.64
CA LYS A 612 3.48 -2.76 -5.13
C LYS A 612 3.72 -3.84 -4.08
N SER A 613 2.73 -4.68 -3.85
CA SER A 613 2.83 -5.81 -2.93
C SER A 613 3.14 -7.12 -3.65
N GLN A 614 3.56 -8.14 -2.90
CA GLN A 614 3.73 -9.50 -3.43
C GLN A 614 2.41 -10.12 -3.93
N ALA A 615 1.26 -9.63 -3.45
CA ALA A 615 -0.06 -10.03 -3.90
C ALA A 615 -0.57 -9.19 -5.09
N ALA A 616 0.34 -8.52 -5.81
CA ALA A 616 0.04 -7.67 -6.97
C ALA A 616 -0.92 -6.50 -6.69
N ALA A 617 -1.03 -6.06 -5.43
CA ALA A 617 -1.71 -4.83 -5.07
C ALA A 617 -0.84 -3.61 -5.41
N ARG A 618 -1.42 -2.52 -5.92
CA ARG A 618 -0.70 -1.40 -6.52
C ARG A 618 -1.16 -0.04 -6.03
N GLY A 619 -0.22 0.89 -6.07
CA GLY A 619 -0.43 2.31 -5.89
C GLY A 619 -0.73 2.71 -4.45
N LEU A 620 -1.19 3.94 -4.29
CA LEU A 620 -1.41 4.59 -3.00
C LEU A 620 -2.30 3.79 -2.04
N LEU A 621 -3.30 3.10 -2.56
CA LEU A 621 -4.33 2.39 -1.81
C LEU A 621 -4.27 0.87 -1.98
N GLN A 622 -3.20 0.36 -2.60
CA GLN A 622 -2.92 -1.07 -2.77
C GLN A 622 -4.10 -1.85 -3.33
N PHE A 623 -4.73 -1.29 -4.39
CA PHE A 623 -5.80 -2.02 -5.08
C PHE A 623 -5.25 -3.20 -5.89
N ILE A 624 -5.99 -4.28 -5.86
CA ILE A 624 -5.84 -5.36 -6.83
C ILE A 624 -6.68 -5.06 -8.06
N ILE A 625 -6.21 -5.49 -9.22
CA ILE A 625 -6.82 -5.12 -10.50
C ILE A 625 -8.29 -5.57 -10.63
N THR A 626 -8.66 -6.71 -10.06
CA THR A 626 -10.05 -7.19 -10.08
C THR A 626 -10.98 -6.25 -9.34
N THR A 627 -10.63 -5.87 -8.10
CA THR A 627 -11.40 -4.90 -7.30
C THR A 627 -11.46 -3.54 -7.98
N ALA A 628 -10.34 -3.10 -8.56
CA ALA A 628 -10.28 -1.83 -9.28
C ALA A 628 -11.21 -1.80 -10.50
N ARG A 629 -11.30 -2.89 -11.26
CA ARG A 629 -12.21 -3.01 -12.40
C ARG A 629 -13.67 -3.07 -12.00
N ASP A 630 -13.98 -3.75 -10.90
CA ASP A 630 -15.35 -3.84 -10.40
C ASP A 630 -15.85 -2.45 -9.97
N ILE A 631 -15.06 -1.71 -9.18
CA ILE A 631 -15.40 -0.36 -8.73
C ILE A 631 -15.31 0.65 -9.90
N GLY A 632 -14.35 0.47 -10.81
CA GLY A 632 -14.11 1.35 -11.95
C GLY A 632 -15.35 1.51 -12.83
N ARG A 633 -16.10 0.43 -13.06
CA ARG A 633 -17.36 0.45 -13.82
C ARG A 633 -18.38 1.43 -13.21
N ASP A 634 -18.46 1.51 -11.90
CA ASP A 634 -19.42 2.36 -11.20
C ASP A 634 -19.03 3.85 -11.21
N VAL A 635 -17.76 4.15 -11.49
CA VAL A 635 -17.24 5.53 -11.58
C VAL A 635 -16.90 5.97 -12.99
N GLY A 636 -17.33 5.17 -14.01
CA GLY A 636 -17.14 5.49 -15.43
C GLY A 636 -15.71 5.25 -15.96
N LEU A 637 -14.90 4.47 -15.23
CA LEU A 637 -13.58 4.03 -15.66
C LEU A 637 -13.73 2.63 -16.29
N VAL A 638 -13.86 2.62 -17.61
CA VAL A 638 -13.94 1.36 -18.39
C VAL A 638 -12.52 0.89 -18.68
N ASP A 639 -12.28 -0.42 -18.60
CA ASP A 639 -11.01 -1.07 -18.93
C ASP A 639 -9.78 -0.55 -18.13
N VAL A 640 -9.92 -0.51 -16.80
CA VAL A 640 -8.80 -0.17 -15.91
C VAL A 640 -7.65 -1.16 -16.08
N ASP A 641 -6.48 -0.64 -16.44
CA ASP A 641 -5.24 -1.40 -16.55
C ASP A 641 -4.44 -1.38 -15.24
N PRO A 642 -3.55 -2.37 -15.01
CA PRO A 642 -2.68 -2.36 -13.83
C PRO A 642 -1.84 -1.09 -13.67
N GLU A 643 -1.41 -0.46 -14.77
CA GLU A 643 -0.64 0.78 -14.75
C GLU A 643 -1.45 2.01 -14.30
N ASP A 644 -2.77 2.02 -14.54
CA ASP A 644 -3.65 3.10 -14.10
C ASP A 644 -3.70 3.21 -12.56
N LEU A 645 -3.42 2.12 -11.85
CA LEU A 645 -3.42 2.08 -10.39
C LEU A 645 -2.23 2.84 -9.76
N TYR A 646 -1.25 3.25 -10.56
CA TYR A 646 -0.16 4.13 -10.13
C TYR A 646 -0.50 5.62 -10.33
N ASP A 647 -1.58 5.98 -11.06
CA ASP A 647 -2.04 7.37 -11.14
C ASP A 647 -2.82 7.73 -9.85
N PRO A 648 -2.32 8.71 -9.06
CA PRO A 648 -2.97 9.13 -7.83
C PRO A 648 -4.44 9.54 -7.99
N ARG A 649 -4.81 10.13 -9.12
CA ARG A 649 -6.19 10.60 -9.38
C ARG A 649 -7.14 9.43 -9.59
N VAL A 650 -6.68 8.40 -10.33
CA VAL A 650 -7.46 7.18 -10.57
C VAL A 650 -7.66 6.43 -9.28
N ILE A 651 -6.56 6.13 -8.55
CA ILE A 651 -6.63 5.26 -7.38
C ILE A 651 -7.34 5.93 -6.19
N ILE A 652 -7.23 7.25 -6.02
CA ILE A 652 -7.95 7.98 -4.97
C ILE A 652 -9.44 7.97 -5.25
N ARG A 653 -9.86 8.18 -6.51
CA ARG A 653 -11.25 8.11 -6.92
C ARG A 653 -11.86 6.72 -6.68
N LEU A 654 -11.15 5.65 -7.07
CA LEU A 654 -11.55 4.27 -6.78
C LEU A 654 -11.66 4.02 -5.28
N GLY A 655 -10.68 4.49 -4.50
CA GLY A 655 -10.66 4.32 -3.05
C GLY A 655 -11.79 5.03 -2.34
N ALA A 656 -12.10 6.25 -2.72
CA ALA A 656 -13.22 7.01 -2.15
C ALA A 656 -14.57 6.30 -2.42
N LYS A 657 -14.78 5.82 -3.66
CA LYS A 657 -15.98 5.04 -4.01
C LYS A 657 -16.06 3.74 -3.21
N TYR A 658 -14.94 2.99 -3.10
CA TYR A 658 -14.93 1.74 -2.35
C TYR A 658 -15.20 1.93 -0.86
N LEU A 659 -14.67 3.00 -0.26
CA LEU A 659 -14.97 3.33 1.13
C LEU A 659 -16.44 3.72 1.33
N ASN A 660 -17.08 4.38 0.37
CA ASN A 660 -18.52 4.64 0.39
C ASN A 660 -19.32 3.33 0.39
N GLU A 661 -18.96 2.36 -0.47
CA GLU A 661 -19.63 1.05 -0.52
C GLU A 661 -19.48 0.28 0.80
N LEU A 662 -18.25 0.19 1.31
CA LEU A 662 -17.99 -0.47 2.59
C LEU A 662 -18.67 0.28 3.75
N GLY A 663 -18.70 1.61 3.70
CA GLY A 663 -19.42 2.43 4.68
C GLY A 663 -20.90 2.12 4.69
N SER A 664 -21.51 1.99 3.51
CA SER A 664 -22.92 1.63 3.37
C SER A 664 -23.21 0.20 3.84
N GLU A 665 -22.33 -0.75 3.57
CA GLU A 665 -22.50 -2.16 3.98
C GLU A 665 -22.37 -2.33 5.50
N PHE A 666 -21.53 -1.51 6.17
CA PHE A 666 -21.22 -1.66 7.61
C PHE A 666 -21.68 -0.47 8.46
N ASP A 667 -22.76 0.23 8.05
CA ASP A 667 -23.39 1.31 8.81
C ASP A 667 -22.40 2.41 9.24
N GLY A 668 -21.40 2.71 8.41
CA GLY A 668 -20.34 3.69 8.69
C GLY A 668 -19.38 3.30 9.81
N ASN A 669 -19.42 2.06 10.29
CA ASN A 669 -18.54 1.61 11.37
C ASN A 669 -17.10 1.46 10.89
N ARG A 670 -16.23 2.34 11.32
CA ARG A 670 -14.83 2.44 10.87
C ARG A 670 -13.99 1.20 11.11
N TYR A 671 -14.21 0.47 12.23
CA TYR A 671 -13.49 -0.78 12.52
C TYR A 671 -13.83 -1.86 11.49
N ARG A 672 -15.12 -1.98 11.15
CA ARG A 672 -15.60 -2.93 10.14
C ARG A 672 -15.19 -2.55 8.74
N VAL A 673 -15.26 -1.26 8.40
CA VAL A 673 -14.81 -0.73 7.12
C VAL A 673 -13.31 -0.98 6.91
N ALA A 674 -12.46 -0.67 7.89
CA ALA A 674 -11.03 -0.95 7.83
C ALA A 674 -10.74 -2.46 7.74
N ALA A 675 -11.46 -3.28 8.49
CA ALA A 675 -11.32 -4.74 8.40
C ALA A 675 -11.75 -5.28 7.04
N ALA A 676 -12.84 -4.73 6.45
CA ALA A 676 -13.35 -5.13 5.14
C ALA A 676 -12.42 -4.69 4.01
N TYR A 677 -11.78 -3.54 4.14
CA TYR A 677 -10.77 -3.08 3.19
C TYR A 677 -9.61 -4.09 3.07
N ASN A 678 -9.14 -4.62 4.20
CA ASN A 678 -8.01 -5.56 4.24
C ASN A 678 -8.42 -7.02 3.93
N ALA A 679 -9.50 -7.52 4.55
CA ALA A 679 -9.87 -8.94 4.50
C ALA A 679 -11.06 -9.25 3.56
N GLY A 680 -11.69 -8.23 3.01
CA GLY A 680 -12.89 -8.32 2.19
C GLY A 680 -14.20 -8.33 3.01
N PRO A 681 -15.31 -7.82 2.43
CA PRO A 681 -16.57 -7.63 3.13
C PRO A 681 -17.22 -8.95 3.60
N LYS A 682 -17.11 -10.03 2.82
CA LYS A 682 -17.65 -11.35 3.20
C LYS A 682 -17.00 -11.92 4.45
N GLN A 683 -15.69 -11.69 4.61
CA GLN A 683 -14.98 -12.13 5.81
C GLN A 683 -15.44 -11.33 7.04
N VAL A 684 -15.66 -10.03 6.89
CA VAL A 684 -16.19 -9.17 7.96
C VAL A 684 -17.63 -9.56 8.30
N ALA A 685 -18.46 -9.87 7.32
CA ALA A 685 -19.80 -10.39 7.55
C ALA A 685 -19.78 -11.70 8.39
N LEU A 686 -18.79 -12.60 8.13
CA LEU A 686 -18.57 -13.77 8.96
C LEU A 686 -18.19 -13.39 10.40
N TRP A 687 -17.25 -12.47 10.60
CA TRP A 687 -16.84 -12.01 11.93
C TRP A 687 -17.98 -11.33 12.68
N ASN A 688 -18.81 -10.50 12.00
CA ASN A 688 -20.02 -9.92 12.57
C ASN A 688 -21.00 -10.99 13.05
N ARG A 689 -21.18 -12.07 12.28
CA ARG A 689 -22.02 -13.19 12.67
C ARG A 689 -21.43 -13.98 13.84
N MET A 690 -20.10 -14.08 13.92
CA MET A 690 -19.39 -14.86 14.95
C MET A 690 -19.08 -14.07 16.23
N GLN A 691 -19.28 -12.75 16.30
CA GLN A 691 -19.15 -11.98 17.53
C GLN A 691 -20.19 -12.42 18.57
N PHE A 692 -19.82 -12.42 19.84
CA PHE A 692 -20.68 -12.93 20.91
C PHE A 692 -21.69 -11.91 21.45
N ALA A 693 -21.37 -10.62 21.36
CA ALA A 693 -22.27 -9.51 21.70
C ALA A 693 -21.98 -8.30 20.78
N PRO A 694 -22.92 -7.34 20.67
CA PRO A 694 -22.68 -6.08 19.96
C PRO A 694 -21.54 -5.26 20.60
N GLY A 695 -20.78 -4.57 19.78
CA GLY A 695 -19.69 -3.67 20.17
C GLY A 695 -18.42 -3.89 19.40
N ASP A 696 -17.62 -2.84 19.25
CA ASP A 696 -16.37 -2.89 18.48
C ASP A 696 -15.31 -3.73 19.20
N ASP A 697 -15.32 -3.77 20.52
CA ASP A 697 -14.47 -4.63 21.33
C ASP A 697 -14.75 -6.13 21.07
N TYR A 698 -16.01 -6.54 21.00
CA TYR A 698 -16.39 -7.90 20.62
C TYR A 698 -16.07 -8.20 19.15
N PHE A 699 -16.32 -7.25 18.26
CA PHE A 699 -15.97 -7.39 16.85
C PHE A 699 -14.47 -7.63 16.68
N MET A 700 -13.61 -6.76 17.25
CA MET A 700 -12.17 -6.88 17.15
C MET A 700 -11.62 -8.18 17.74
N THR A 701 -12.29 -8.73 18.76
CA THR A 701 -11.94 -10.05 19.30
C THR A 701 -12.44 -11.20 18.40
N ALA A 702 -13.51 -11.00 17.63
CA ALA A 702 -13.98 -11.97 16.64
C ALA A 702 -13.07 -12.04 15.41
N VAL A 703 -12.38 -10.95 15.05
CA VAL A 703 -11.36 -10.93 13.98
C VAL A 703 -10.24 -11.90 14.35
N ASN A 704 -10.12 -12.99 13.58
CA ASN A 704 -9.17 -14.07 13.85
C ASN A 704 -8.00 -14.13 12.85
N PHE A 705 -7.80 -13.05 12.05
CA PHE A 705 -6.63 -12.85 11.23
C PHE A 705 -5.73 -11.82 11.90
N ASP A 706 -4.55 -12.25 12.36
CA ASP A 706 -3.59 -11.38 13.03
C ASP A 706 -3.17 -10.19 12.16
N GLU A 707 -3.03 -10.42 10.84
CA GLU A 707 -2.74 -9.38 9.88
C GLU A 707 -3.83 -8.31 9.90
N THR A 708 -5.11 -8.71 9.80
CA THR A 708 -6.23 -7.77 9.79
C THR A 708 -6.41 -7.06 11.13
N LYS A 709 -6.23 -7.77 12.26
CA LYS A 709 -6.20 -7.13 13.59
C LYS A 709 -5.15 -6.03 13.66
N GLY A 710 -3.93 -6.35 13.23
CA GLY A 710 -2.82 -5.40 13.20
C GLY A 710 -3.08 -4.23 12.25
N TYR A 711 -3.66 -4.49 11.09
CA TYR A 711 -4.04 -3.48 10.12
C TYR A 711 -5.07 -2.50 10.67
N VAL A 712 -6.19 -3.00 11.19
CA VAL A 712 -7.24 -2.15 11.79
C VAL A 712 -6.68 -1.29 12.92
N ASN A 713 -5.83 -1.88 13.78
CA ASN A 713 -5.17 -1.13 14.84
C ASN A 713 -4.33 0.05 14.31
N LYS A 714 -3.54 -0.16 13.25
CA LYS A 714 -2.73 0.87 12.63
C LYS A 714 -3.60 1.95 11.99
N VAL A 715 -4.60 1.56 11.20
CA VAL A 715 -5.52 2.50 10.52
C VAL A 715 -6.26 3.35 11.53
N MET A 716 -6.82 2.76 12.60
CA MET A 716 -7.55 3.51 13.61
C MET A 716 -6.65 4.45 14.40
N ASN A 717 -5.42 4.02 14.74
CA ASN A 717 -4.43 4.91 15.36
C ASN A 717 -4.07 6.09 14.43
N SER A 718 -3.83 5.83 13.15
CA SER A 718 -3.55 6.88 12.17
C SER A 718 -4.74 7.82 11.98
N TYR A 719 -5.96 7.28 11.96
CA TYR A 719 -7.20 8.05 11.89
C TYR A 719 -7.32 9.05 13.05
N GLU A 720 -7.14 8.61 14.30
CA GLU A 720 -7.21 9.49 15.46
C GLU A 720 -6.09 10.55 15.44
N LYS A 721 -4.87 10.17 15.02
CA LYS A 721 -3.77 11.14 14.88
C LYS A 721 -4.03 12.20 13.82
N TYR A 722 -4.60 11.84 12.67
CA TYR A 722 -5.03 12.84 11.69
C TYR A 722 -6.07 13.81 12.25
N ARG A 723 -7.04 13.33 13.01
CA ARG A 723 -8.06 14.18 13.66
C ARG A 723 -7.49 15.11 14.73
N GLU A 724 -6.42 14.69 15.42
CA GLU A 724 -5.76 15.52 16.44
C GLU A 724 -4.86 16.60 15.84
N ILE A 725 -4.29 16.37 14.66
CA ILE A 725 -3.31 17.28 14.03
C ILE A 725 -3.97 18.29 13.11
N TYR A 726 -5.05 17.91 12.45
CA TYR A 726 -5.72 18.70 11.41
C TYR A 726 -7.20 18.93 11.72
#